data_0392b86a8093a2189858a5dccfdcf676
#
_entry.id   0392b86a8093a2189858a5dccfdcf676
#
_cell.length_a   1.000
_cell.length_b   1.000
_cell.length_c   1.000
_cell.angle_alpha   90.00
_cell.angle_beta   90.00
_cell.angle_gamma   90.00
#
_symmetry.space_group_name_H-M   'P 1'
#
loop_
_entity.id
_entity.type
_entity.pdbx_description
1 polymer ?
#
loop_
_entity_poly.entity_id
_entity_poly.type
_entity_poly.pdbx_seq_one_letter_code
_entity_poly.pdbx_strand_id
1 'polypeptide(L)'
;MTISNSNGSSFYGARSARRVAVKEFSKSEIANRIQNSNLVRLVDAYRSFGHKCANIDPLNMWHQSHDASLDPSTYGLDDPQAEYQLEGIVSMKGLSKATLAQIIEHLENVYCGHMAFEFMHITDDSLRRWFASQAETCIDTNFSKEEKYKFLELMARSETFDHYMMRECGHQKQFSLEGSESALVALQQVLEHSSKAGVLEVVMCLTHRCRMQIMMELLGVPKDSLFRKFQGLSEFPDEIPSHIIGDLVYNAQASVDLNLGGKHPLHVSVVPNPCHLELVNPVALGKVRAKQEDYLSQETDDYKVEDMVMSVQMHGDGGFTGQGVVTETFGLTNLPHFTTGGTVHIVLNNQVSVTTDSANGRSTTYSSDIGKMVEIPAIHVNGDHPEMAAIAARIAVNYRKTFGKDIIIDMITYRRHGHHEAEDPFCAQPLMYKEIKAHDSVIDLYTQHLVSEKAIDSVDVKNNIKASHDAHYRELLPKCTKIPVDPSILRSIGIRAVTVAKDIVLNEKMQKLNIDTRMEQMKEGKKIGYASAEAMAIGSLLLEGHHARICGQDVARGVFIPRHAMINCQQTNTKYTPLNNLSSTQGKLELVDSPLGELAVMSYEYGMSLETPNRLNMWEAQLGDFFNSAQEVIDSFISGGEEKWLRQSGLVLVLPHGYEGAGPEHTSCRIERFLQLSSDRFNVTDPNVSNNVNWHVVNCSTPAQYFHVLRRQMKRNYRKPLIVVGPKRLTRIPKAVSDLDDFAPGTSFQPVISDMEANKLSVRRVIFVSGKLYYELLEERAKKEMVDQVALIRVEEYSPFPKEDLEAEISKYPSASEFVWCQEETQNGGAWYFMESRLNQLLPSQHKLKYVGRATCAAPANGIYVKHLAEQKQIYEEAFTLSSIQHSFLFH
;
A
#
# COMPACT_ATOMS: atom_id res chain seq x y z
N MET A 1 10.00 -22.11 -12.55
CA MET A 1 9.83 -23.42 -11.86
C MET A 1 8.59 -23.32 -11.01
N THR A 2 7.50 -23.89 -11.45
CA THR A 2 6.26 -23.97 -10.68
C THR A 2 6.43 -25.08 -9.65
N ILE A 3 6.62 -24.71 -8.39
CA ILE A 3 6.61 -25.70 -7.31
C ILE A 3 5.15 -26.13 -7.14
N SER A 4 4.81 -27.28 -7.70
CA SER A 4 3.50 -27.92 -7.48
C SER A 4 3.50 -28.51 -6.07
N ASN A 5 2.91 -27.79 -5.11
CA ASN A 5 2.58 -28.37 -3.81
C ASN A 5 1.34 -29.24 -3.95
N SER A 6 1.56 -30.53 -4.05
CA SER A 6 0.51 -31.58 -4.19
C SER A 6 -0.02 -32.09 -2.84
N ASN A 7 0.04 -31.31 -1.77
CA ASN A 7 -0.64 -31.67 -0.52
C ASN A 7 -1.20 -30.42 0.15
N GLY A 8 -2.51 -30.36 0.24
CA GLY A 8 -3.28 -29.21 0.68
C GLY A 8 -3.20 -28.92 2.19
N SER A 9 -2.08 -28.42 2.67
CA SER A 9 -2.02 -27.64 3.89
C SER A 9 -1.87 -26.18 3.48
N SER A 10 -3.01 -25.50 3.30
CA SER A 10 -2.99 -24.06 3.08
C SER A 10 -2.56 -23.36 4.36
N PHE A 11 -1.47 -22.58 4.30
CA PHE A 11 -1.21 -21.57 5.32
C PHE A 11 -2.41 -20.65 5.40
N TYR A 12 -2.81 -20.31 6.62
CA TYR A 12 -3.78 -19.25 6.81
C TYR A 12 -3.30 -17.97 6.09
N GLY A 13 -4.18 -17.40 5.28
CA GLY A 13 -3.92 -16.21 4.47
C GLY A 13 -3.22 -16.48 3.13
N ALA A 14 -2.55 -17.60 2.92
CA ALA A 14 -1.93 -17.92 1.63
C ALA A 14 -2.98 -18.38 0.60
N ARG A 15 -2.94 -17.82 -0.61
CA ARG A 15 -3.82 -18.18 -1.72
C ARG A 15 -3.03 -18.74 -2.90
N SER A 16 -3.62 -19.66 -3.63
CA SER A 16 -3.04 -20.21 -4.85
C SER A 16 -3.62 -19.52 -6.09
N ALA A 17 -2.79 -19.34 -7.13
CA ALA A 17 -3.29 -18.84 -8.41
C ALA A 17 -4.34 -19.79 -9.00
N ARG A 18 -5.35 -19.22 -9.68
CA ARG A 18 -6.35 -19.99 -10.41
C ARG A 18 -5.71 -20.81 -11.51
N ARG A 19 -6.14 -22.07 -11.61
CA ARG A 19 -5.83 -22.92 -12.76
C ARG A 19 -7.07 -23.08 -13.59
N VAL A 20 -7.06 -22.55 -14.80
CA VAL A 20 -8.15 -22.69 -15.75
C VAL A 20 -7.70 -23.67 -16.81
N ALA A 21 -8.44 -24.75 -16.98
CA ALA A 21 -8.23 -25.69 -18.10
C ALA A 21 -8.83 -25.07 -19.36
N VAL A 22 -7.99 -24.56 -20.25
CA VAL A 22 -8.41 -24.18 -21.59
C VAL A 22 -8.35 -25.42 -22.45
N LYS A 23 -9.39 -25.62 -23.28
CA LYS A 23 -9.51 -26.77 -24.18
C LYS A 23 -8.26 -26.90 -25.06
N GLU A 24 -7.61 -28.06 -25.02
CA GLU A 24 -6.55 -28.40 -25.95
C GLU A 24 -7.04 -28.55 -27.38
N PHE A 25 -6.16 -28.37 -28.33
CA PHE A 25 -6.52 -28.62 -29.74
C PHE A 25 -6.93 -30.07 -29.94
N SER A 26 -8.05 -30.25 -30.60
CA SER A 26 -8.50 -31.57 -31.09
C SER A 26 -7.55 -32.13 -32.16
N LYS A 27 -7.66 -33.43 -32.45
CA LYS A 27 -6.86 -34.04 -33.51
C LYS A 27 -7.12 -33.40 -34.89
N SER A 28 -8.36 -32.97 -35.17
CA SER A 28 -8.72 -32.25 -36.41
C SER A 28 -8.06 -30.88 -36.46
N GLU A 29 -8.12 -30.11 -35.38
CA GLU A 29 -7.46 -28.79 -35.27
C GLU A 29 -5.95 -28.92 -35.48
N ILE A 30 -5.30 -29.90 -34.84
CA ILE A 30 -3.87 -30.15 -35.03
C ILE A 30 -3.56 -30.48 -36.48
N ALA A 31 -4.32 -31.37 -37.13
CA ALA A 31 -4.13 -31.72 -38.52
C ALA A 31 -4.28 -30.49 -39.44
N ASN A 32 -5.31 -29.67 -39.21
CA ASN A 32 -5.53 -28.42 -39.96
C ASN A 32 -4.37 -27.44 -39.81
N ARG A 33 -3.87 -27.22 -38.56
CA ARG A 33 -2.70 -26.37 -38.30
C ARG A 33 -1.41 -26.85 -38.96
N ILE A 34 -1.19 -28.16 -39.04
CA ILE A 34 -0.04 -28.74 -39.75
C ILE A 34 -0.18 -28.50 -41.24
N GLN A 35 -1.36 -28.79 -41.83
CA GLN A 35 -1.61 -28.59 -43.25
C GLN A 35 -1.47 -27.13 -43.68
N ASN A 36 -1.95 -26.20 -42.86
CA ASN A 36 -1.98 -24.75 -43.15
C ASN A 36 -0.96 -23.99 -42.30
N SER A 37 0.25 -24.56 -42.11
CA SER A 37 1.27 -23.99 -41.22
C SER A 37 1.72 -22.59 -41.64
N ASN A 38 1.70 -22.24 -42.94
CA ASN A 38 2.00 -20.92 -43.44
C ASN A 38 0.94 -19.89 -43.00
N LEU A 39 -0.35 -20.25 -43.04
CA LEU A 39 -1.42 -19.41 -42.52
C LEU A 39 -1.32 -19.25 -40.99
N VAL A 40 -0.98 -20.31 -40.26
CA VAL A 40 -0.72 -20.21 -38.79
C VAL A 40 0.37 -19.18 -38.50
N ARG A 41 1.46 -19.18 -39.28
CA ARG A 41 2.56 -18.22 -39.12
C ARG A 41 2.13 -16.79 -39.41
N LEU A 42 1.33 -16.56 -40.45
CA LEU A 42 0.77 -15.25 -40.74
C LEU A 42 -0.13 -14.76 -39.60
N VAL A 43 -1.06 -15.60 -39.13
CA VAL A 43 -1.95 -15.28 -38.00
C VAL A 43 -1.15 -14.94 -36.73
N ASP A 44 -0.12 -15.72 -36.41
CA ASP A 44 0.73 -15.47 -35.24
C ASP A 44 1.59 -14.21 -35.44
N ALA A 45 1.92 -13.83 -36.69
CA ALA A 45 2.55 -12.53 -36.97
C ALA A 45 1.62 -11.34 -36.67
N TYR A 46 0.35 -11.41 -37.08
CA TYR A 46 -0.66 -10.40 -36.73
C TYR A 46 -0.85 -10.31 -35.20
N ARG A 47 -0.93 -11.43 -34.50
CA ARG A 47 -1.04 -11.49 -33.03
C ARG A 47 0.17 -10.88 -32.34
N SER A 48 1.37 -10.98 -32.94
CA SER A 48 2.63 -10.51 -32.36
C SER A 48 2.96 -9.06 -32.72
N PHE A 49 2.62 -8.62 -33.92
CA PHE A 49 3.12 -7.37 -34.50
C PHE A 49 2.04 -6.44 -35.03
N GLY A 50 0.77 -6.88 -35.11
CA GLY A 50 -0.34 -6.07 -35.65
C GLY A 50 -0.48 -4.73 -34.92
N HIS A 51 -0.22 -4.69 -33.59
CA HIS A 51 -0.27 -3.48 -32.80
C HIS A 51 0.64 -2.36 -33.32
N LYS A 52 1.74 -2.68 -34.04
CA LYS A 52 2.67 -1.69 -34.59
C LYS A 52 2.08 -0.93 -35.80
N CYS A 53 1.13 -1.56 -36.50
CA CYS A 53 0.44 -1.02 -37.67
C CYS A 53 -0.96 -0.49 -37.31
N ALA A 54 -1.37 -0.58 -36.04
CA ALA A 54 -2.71 -0.20 -35.60
C ALA A 54 -2.90 1.32 -35.56
N ASN A 55 -4.14 1.75 -35.86
CA ASN A 55 -4.54 3.16 -35.82
C ASN A 55 -5.02 3.54 -34.41
N ILE A 56 -4.09 3.47 -33.45
CA ILE A 56 -4.37 3.70 -32.02
C ILE A 56 -4.02 5.11 -31.54
N ASP A 57 -3.31 5.93 -32.33
CA ASP A 57 -2.99 7.32 -31.98
C ASP A 57 -4.04 8.29 -32.54
N PRO A 58 -4.87 8.97 -31.73
CA PRO A 58 -5.88 9.92 -32.18
C PRO A 58 -5.27 11.12 -32.93
N LEU A 59 -4.03 11.50 -32.63
CA LEU A 59 -3.37 12.64 -33.27
C LEU A 59 -2.59 12.27 -34.53
N ASN A 60 -2.49 10.99 -34.89
CA ASN A 60 -1.71 10.46 -36.02
C ASN A 60 -0.24 10.95 -36.03
N MET A 61 0.34 11.19 -34.85
CA MET A 61 1.73 11.64 -34.69
C MET A 61 2.70 10.45 -34.65
N TRP A 62 2.22 9.26 -34.35
CA TRP A 62 3.04 8.06 -34.36
C TRP A 62 3.25 7.58 -35.80
N HIS A 63 4.50 7.33 -36.13
CA HIS A 63 4.81 6.73 -37.43
C HIS A 63 4.37 5.26 -37.44
N GLN A 64 3.29 4.98 -38.14
CA GLN A 64 2.90 3.59 -38.42
C GLN A 64 4.00 2.95 -39.27
N SER A 65 4.61 1.88 -38.77
CA SER A 65 5.63 1.14 -39.51
C SER A 65 4.98 -0.03 -40.23
N HIS A 66 5.12 -0.08 -41.53
CA HIS A 66 4.78 -1.31 -42.26
C HIS A 66 5.71 -2.44 -41.77
N ASP A 67 5.16 -3.42 -41.07
CA ASP A 67 5.94 -4.60 -40.65
C ASP A 67 5.84 -5.67 -41.77
N ALA A 68 6.94 -5.94 -42.42
CA ALA A 68 7.00 -6.93 -43.51
C ALA A 68 6.56 -8.35 -43.08
N SER A 69 6.53 -8.63 -41.78
CA SER A 69 6.03 -9.90 -41.27
C SER A 69 4.50 -10.04 -41.39
N LEU A 70 3.76 -8.96 -41.66
CA LEU A 70 2.32 -9.00 -41.92
C LEU A 70 1.99 -9.21 -43.38
N ASP A 71 2.96 -9.17 -44.28
CA ASP A 71 2.76 -9.44 -45.72
C ASP A 71 2.56 -10.97 -45.93
N PRO A 72 1.41 -11.41 -46.48
CA PRO A 72 1.15 -12.82 -46.76
C PRO A 72 2.19 -13.48 -47.70
N SER A 73 2.78 -12.71 -48.60
CA SER A 73 3.83 -13.18 -49.53
C SER A 73 5.08 -13.65 -48.78
N THR A 74 5.41 -13.11 -47.60
CA THR A 74 6.48 -13.59 -46.72
C THR A 74 6.33 -15.06 -46.34
N TYR A 75 5.11 -15.57 -46.37
CA TYR A 75 4.76 -16.95 -46.00
C TYR A 75 4.39 -17.83 -47.22
N GLY A 76 4.56 -17.29 -48.44
CA GLY A 76 4.15 -17.99 -49.68
C GLY A 76 2.63 -18.10 -49.80
N LEU A 77 1.87 -17.14 -49.32
CA LEU A 77 0.42 -17.01 -49.39
C LEU A 77 0.07 -15.96 -50.48
N ASP A 78 0.14 -16.32 -51.74
CA ASP A 78 0.08 -15.37 -52.87
C ASP A 78 -1.31 -15.32 -53.54
N ASP A 79 -2.23 -16.29 -53.28
CA ASP A 79 -3.57 -16.33 -53.86
C ASP A 79 -4.63 -15.83 -52.90
N PRO A 80 -5.16 -14.60 -53.07
CA PRO A 80 -6.19 -14.02 -52.18
C PRO A 80 -7.50 -14.81 -52.16
N GLN A 81 -7.76 -15.63 -53.17
CA GLN A 81 -9.00 -16.43 -53.30
C GLN A 81 -8.84 -17.86 -52.78
N ALA A 82 -7.64 -18.25 -52.33
CA ALA A 82 -7.43 -19.55 -51.72
C ALA A 82 -8.27 -19.71 -50.46
N GLU A 83 -9.04 -20.79 -50.34
CA GLU A 83 -9.88 -21.10 -49.18
C GLU A 83 -9.13 -21.90 -48.12
N TYR A 84 -9.32 -21.51 -46.86
CA TYR A 84 -8.71 -22.16 -45.69
C TYR A 84 -9.77 -22.57 -44.68
N GLN A 85 -9.56 -23.72 -44.02
CA GLN A 85 -10.29 -24.10 -42.82
C GLN A 85 -9.80 -23.25 -41.65
N LEU A 86 -10.71 -22.66 -40.89
CA LEU A 86 -10.35 -21.72 -39.81
C LEU A 86 -10.12 -22.41 -38.46
N GLU A 87 -10.64 -23.65 -38.31
CA GLU A 87 -10.66 -24.40 -37.06
C GLU A 87 -9.24 -24.55 -36.46
N GLY A 88 -9.04 -24.07 -35.22
CA GLY A 88 -7.77 -24.11 -34.53
C GLY A 88 -6.71 -23.10 -35.01
N ILE A 89 -7.01 -22.22 -35.98
CA ILE A 89 -6.09 -21.23 -36.55
C ILE A 89 -6.52 -19.82 -36.18
N VAL A 90 -7.72 -19.39 -36.58
CA VAL A 90 -8.30 -18.06 -36.34
C VAL A 90 -9.80 -18.18 -36.08
N SER A 91 -10.33 -17.31 -35.22
CA SER A 91 -11.74 -17.30 -34.86
C SER A 91 -12.47 -16.21 -35.64
N MET A 92 -13.35 -16.61 -36.56
CA MET A 92 -14.26 -15.71 -37.31
C MET A 92 -15.70 -16.14 -37.05
N LYS A 93 -16.53 -15.22 -36.57
CA LYS A 93 -17.91 -15.52 -36.12
C LYS A 93 -18.77 -16.09 -37.22
N GLY A 94 -19.33 -17.29 -37.01
CA GLY A 94 -20.24 -17.94 -37.96
C GLY A 94 -19.55 -18.58 -39.15
N LEU A 95 -18.25 -18.54 -39.29
CA LEU A 95 -17.50 -19.10 -40.40
C LEU A 95 -16.66 -20.31 -39.99
N SER A 96 -16.64 -21.38 -40.78
CA SER A 96 -15.71 -22.51 -40.64
C SER A 96 -14.61 -22.49 -41.69
N LYS A 97 -14.86 -21.74 -42.81
CA LYS A 97 -13.93 -21.50 -43.91
C LYS A 97 -13.96 -20.06 -44.34
N ALA A 98 -12.84 -19.54 -44.83
CA ALA A 98 -12.78 -18.24 -45.46
C ALA A 98 -11.66 -18.19 -46.51
N THR A 99 -11.74 -17.23 -47.46
CA THR A 99 -10.66 -16.93 -48.38
C THR A 99 -9.53 -16.21 -47.66
N LEU A 100 -8.31 -16.29 -48.21
CA LEU A 100 -7.16 -15.55 -47.67
C LEU A 100 -7.45 -14.05 -47.53
N ALA A 101 -8.10 -13.43 -48.55
CA ALA A 101 -8.47 -12.02 -48.51
C ALA A 101 -9.39 -11.71 -47.32
N GLN A 102 -10.43 -12.56 -47.06
CA GLN A 102 -11.32 -12.38 -45.91
C GLN A 102 -10.60 -12.55 -44.56
N ILE A 103 -9.64 -13.50 -44.51
CA ILE A 103 -8.84 -13.70 -43.29
C ILE A 103 -7.97 -12.51 -43.02
N ILE A 104 -7.29 -11.95 -44.03
CA ILE A 104 -6.45 -10.77 -43.91
C ILE A 104 -7.28 -9.57 -43.45
N GLU A 105 -8.39 -9.29 -44.11
CA GLU A 105 -9.30 -8.20 -43.74
C GLU A 105 -9.77 -8.32 -42.28
N HIS A 106 -10.10 -9.53 -41.85
CA HIS A 106 -10.47 -9.78 -40.47
C HIS A 106 -9.30 -9.53 -39.50
N LEU A 107 -8.09 -10.01 -39.80
CA LEU A 107 -6.91 -9.82 -38.98
C LEU A 107 -6.48 -8.34 -38.88
N GLU A 108 -6.59 -7.61 -40.01
CA GLU A 108 -6.34 -6.17 -40.04
C GLU A 108 -7.34 -5.41 -39.16
N ASN A 109 -8.64 -5.73 -39.27
CA ASN A 109 -9.67 -5.12 -38.45
C ASN A 109 -9.48 -5.42 -36.94
N VAL A 110 -9.03 -6.60 -36.59
CA VAL A 110 -8.82 -7.02 -35.19
C VAL A 110 -7.54 -6.45 -34.63
N TYR A 111 -6.42 -6.58 -35.33
CA TYR A 111 -5.09 -6.32 -34.77
C TYR A 111 -4.46 -4.99 -35.23
N CYS A 112 -4.97 -4.39 -36.32
CA CYS A 112 -4.43 -3.14 -36.87
C CYS A 112 -5.48 -2.01 -36.87
N GLY A 113 -6.65 -2.20 -36.29
CA GLY A 113 -7.74 -1.21 -36.20
C GLY A 113 -7.51 -0.14 -35.12
N HIS A 114 -8.62 0.37 -34.60
CA HIS A 114 -8.60 1.38 -33.51
C HIS A 114 -8.40 0.77 -32.13
N MET A 115 -8.29 -0.53 -32.04
CA MET A 115 -7.92 -1.31 -30.85
C MET A 115 -6.86 -2.33 -31.27
N ALA A 116 -5.87 -2.56 -30.41
CA ALA A 116 -4.80 -3.51 -30.65
C ALA A 116 -4.45 -4.28 -29.38
N PHE A 117 -3.73 -5.37 -29.52
CA PHE A 117 -3.51 -6.32 -28.42
C PHE A 117 -2.05 -6.72 -28.30
N GLU A 118 -1.55 -6.77 -27.08
CA GLU A 118 -0.24 -7.34 -26.73
C GLU A 118 -0.42 -8.46 -25.70
N PHE A 119 -0.26 -9.72 -26.12
CA PHE A 119 -0.37 -10.89 -25.25
C PHE A 119 0.58 -12.04 -25.62
N MET A 120 1.29 -11.92 -26.73
CA MET A 120 2.18 -12.99 -27.19
C MET A 120 3.44 -13.18 -26.32
N HIS A 121 3.74 -12.22 -25.44
CA HIS A 121 4.81 -12.33 -24.43
C HIS A 121 4.43 -13.25 -23.25
N ILE A 122 3.16 -13.61 -23.11
CA ILE A 122 2.68 -14.53 -22.05
C ILE A 122 3.20 -15.94 -22.35
N THR A 123 3.82 -16.60 -21.38
CA THR A 123 4.39 -17.94 -21.57
C THR A 123 3.35 -19.04 -21.57
N ASP A 124 2.21 -18.85 -20.85
CA ASP A 124 1.11 -19.81 -20.81
C ASP A 124 0.32 -19.81 -22.14
N ASP A 125 0.44 -20.87 -22.90
CA ASP A 125 -0.25 -21.06 -24.19
C ASP A 125 -1.79 -21.03 -24.06
N SER A 126 -2.33 -21.50 -22.93
CA SER A 126 -3.76 -21.48 -22.67
C SER A 126 -4.30 -20.06 -22.57
N LEU A 127 -3.56 -19.16 -21.91
CA LEU A 127 -3.92 -17.75 -21.80
C LEU A 127 -3.85 -17.07 -23.17
N ARG A 128 -2.79 -17.31 -23.94
CA ARG A 128 -2.65 -16.75 -25.29
C ARG A 128 -3.81 -17.16 -26.21
N ARG A 129 -4.18 -18.44 -26.22
CA ARG A 129 -5.30 -18.95 -27.01
C ARG A 129 -6.64 -18.35 -26.60
N TRP A 130 -6.89 -18.26 -25.31
CA TRP A 130 -8.10 -17.62 -24.81
C TRP A 130 -8.15 -16.15 -25.27
N PHE A 131 -7.04 -15.42 -25.11
CA PHE A 131 -6.97 -14.02 -25.45
C PHE A 131 -7.14 -13.79 -26.96
N ALA A 132 -6.47 -14.57 -27.77
CA ALA A 132 -6.65 -14.55 -29.22
C ALA A 132 -8.10 -14.78 -29.62
N SER A 133 -8.76 -15.78 -29.02
CA SER A 133 -10.19 -16.06 -29.29
C SER A 133 -11.11 -14.89 -28.90
N GLN A 134 -10.83 -14.22 -27.76
CA GLN A 134 -11.60 -13.03 -27.37
C GLN A 134 -11.36 -11.85 -28.32
N ALA A 135 -10.12 -11.56 -28.67
CA ALA A 135 -9.75 -10.50 -29.60
C ALA A 135 -10.40 -10.72 -30.98
N GLU A 136 -10.30 -11.94 -31.53
CA GLU A 136 -10.78 -12.30 -32.86
C GLU A 136 -12.31 -12.36 -32.98
N THR A 137 -13.04 -12.37 -31.84
CA THR A 137 -14.52 -12.40 -31.84
C THR A 137 -15.17 -11.13 -31.34
N CYS A 138 -14.40 -10.23 -30.69
CA CYS A 138 -14.93 -9.03 -30.07
C CYS A 138 -15.35 -7.95 -31.10
N ILE A 139 -14.73 -7.91 -32.27
CA ILE A 139 -15.00 -6.92 -33.33
C ILE A 139 -16.47 -6.95 -33.82
N ASP A 140 -17.12 -8.09 -33.66
CA ASP A 140 -18.53 -8.23 -33.98
C ASP A 140 -19.50 -7.75 -32.88
N THR A 141 -19.02 -7.09 -31.87
CA THR A 141 -19.84 -6.54 -30.78
C THR A 141 -20.55 -5.29 -31.24
N ASN A 142 -21.88 -5.33 -31.27
CA ASN A 142 -22.72 -4.17 -31.57
C ASN A 142 -23.40 -3.66 -30.30
N PHE A 143 -23.37 -2.35 -30.09
CA PHE A 143 -24.09 -1.68 -29.00
C PHE A 143 -25.47 -1.24 -29.46
N SER A 144 -26.46 -1.33 -28.58
CA SER A 144 -27.80 -0.78 -28.83
C SER A 144 -27.76 0.75 -28.91
N LYS A 145 -28.78 1.36 -29.51
CA LYS A 145 -28.89 2.84 -29.56
C LYS A 145 -28.89 3.45 -28.15
N GLU A 146 -29.52 2.76 -27.21
CA GLU A 146 -29.60 3.18 -25.80
C GLU A 146 -28.22 3.14 -25.12
N GLU A 147 -27.39 2.13 -25.39
CA GLU A 147 -26.02 2.06 -24.87
C GLU A 147 -25.16 3.18 -25.49
N LYS A 148 -25.22 3.37 -26.81
CA LYS A 148 -24.51 4.43 -27.52
C LYS A 148 -24.91 5.83 -27.00
N TYR A 149 -26.20 6.05 -26.75
CA TYR A 149 -26.70 7.30 -26.18
C TYR A 149 -26.14 7.55 -24.75
N LYS A 150 -26.10 6.51 -23.91
CA LYS A 150 -25.52 6.61 -22.57
C LYS A 150 -24.01 6.95 -22.60
N PHE A 151 -23.27 6.42 -23.56
CA PHE A 151 -21.85 6.78 -23.72
C PHE A 151 -21.71 8.27 -24.07
N LEU A 152 -22.50 8.75 -25.04
CA LEU A 152 -22.52 10.16 -25.39
C LEU A 152 -22.91 11.06 -24.22
N GLU A 153 -23.97 10.68 -23.49
CA GLU A 153 -24.46 11.43 -22.32
C GLU A 153 -23.38 11.56 -21.25
N LEU A 154 -22.72 10.47 -20.88
CA LEU A 154 -21.68 10.46 -19.85
C LEU A 154 -20.51 11.36 -20.22
N MET A 155 -20.03 11.28 -21.46
CA MET A 155 -18.93 12.12 -21.95
C MET A 155 -19.34 13.60 -22.01
N ALA A 156 -20.55 13.92 -22.51
CA ALA A 156 -21.04 15.31 -22.60
C ALA A 156 -21.24 15.95 -21.22
N ARG A 157 -21.62 15.18 -20.20
CA ARG A 157 -21.71 15.63 -18.80
C ARG A 157 -20.35 15.97 -18.24
N SER A 158 -19.34 15.13 -18.51
CA SER A 158 -17.96 15.38 -18.09
C SER A 158 -17.38 16.67 -18.68
N GLU A 159 -17.54 16.88 -19.98
CA GLU A 159 -17.08 18.11 -20.65
C GLU A 159 -17.82 19.35 -20.11
N THR A 160 -19.14 19.21 -19.82
CA THR A 160 -19.92 20.29 -19.20
C THR A 160 -19.37 20.66 -17.83
N PHE A 161 -18.98 19.68 -17.03
CA PHE A 161 -18.34 19.90 -15.73
C PHE A 161 -17.01 20.63 -15.89
N ASP A 162 -16.14 20.22 -16.82
CA ASP A 162 -14.86 20.88 -17.06
C ASP A 162 -15.05 22.35 -17.46
N HIS A 163 -15.97 22.62 -18.37
CA HIS A 163 -16.30 23.98 -18.79
C HIS A 163 -16.92 24.82 -17.66
N TYR A 164 -17.77 24.23 -16.83
CA TYR A 164 -18.32 24.87 -15.63
C TYR A 164 -17.20 25.27 -14.66
N MET A 165 -16.27 24.34 -14.36
CA MET A 165 -15.15 24.58 -13.45
C MET A 165 -14.21 25.67 -13.98
N MET A 166 -13.89 25.66 -15.26
CA MET A 166 -13.06 26.71 -15.89
C MET A 166 -13.69 28.09 -15.79
N ARG A 167 -15.01 28.18 -15.93
CA ARG A 167 -15.76 29.44 -15.88
C ARG A 167 -15.93 29.97 -14.44
N GLU A 168 -16.33 29.13 -13.50
CA GLU A 168 -16.73 29.54 -12.16
C GLU A 168 -15.60 29.40 -11.10
N CYS A 169 -14.66 28.50 -11.31
CA CYS A 169 -13.60 28.17 -10.37
C CYS A 169 -12.19 28.31 -10.97
N GLY A 170 -12.00 29.21 -11.93
CA GLY A 170 -10.75 29.38 -12.67
C GLY A 170 -9.52 29.78 -11.83
N HIS A 171 -9.73 30.10 -10.54
CA HIS A 171 -8.64 30.38 -9.58
C HIS A 171 -8.12 29.12 -8.86
N GLN A 172 -8.81 27.98 -9.02
CA GLN A 172 -8.46 26.71 -8.41
C GLN A 172 -7.70 25.84 -9.40
N LYS A 173 -6.77 25.02 -8.89
CA LYS A 173 -6.03 24.06 -9.69
C LYS A 173 -6.98 23.05 -10.34
N GLN A 174 -6.90 22.89 -11.66
CA GLN A 174 -7.81 22.08 -12.44
C GLN A 174 -7.06 21.11 -13.35
N PHE A 175 -7.59 19.89 -13.46
CA PHE A 175 -7.07 18.82 -14.32
C PHE A 175 -8.20 18.32 -15.23
N SER A 176 -8.42 18.99 -16.35
CA SER A 176 -9.47 18.63 -17.31
C SER A 176 -9.28 17.23 -17.88
N LEU A 177 -10.40 16.57 -18.17
CA LEU A 177 -10.42 15.27 -18.84
C LEU A 177 -10.55 15.39 -20.37
N GLU A 178 -10.77 16.58 -20.91
CA GLU A 178 -10.97 16.77 -22.35
C GLU A 178 -9.84 16.15 -23.19
N GLY A 179 -10.22 15.32 -24.15
CA GLY A 179 -9.36 14.50 -24.99
C GLY A 179 -9.16 13.07 -24.45
N SER A 180 -9.77 12.73 -23.31
CA SER A 180 -9.69 11.40 -22.67
C SER A 180 -11.04 10.90 -22.15
N GLU A 181 -12.16 11.45 -22.61
CA GLU A 181 -13.52 11.19 -22.09
C GLU A 181 -13.95 9.74 -22.27
N SER A 182 -13.48 9.04 -23.29
CA SER A 182 -13.73 7.61 -23.52
C SER A 182 -13.30 6.72 -22.35
N ALA A 183 -12.38 7.20 -21.49
CA ALA A 183 -12.00 6.49 -20.28
C ALA A 183 -13.15 6.35 -19.28
N LEU A 184 -14.09 7.30 -19.26
CA LEU A 184 -15.31 7.19 -18.45
C LEU A 184 -16.19 6.05 -18.95
N VAL A 185 -16.29 5.87 -20.26
CA VAL A 185 -17.02 4.78 -20.88
C VAL A 185 -16.37 3.43 -20.55
N ALA A 186 -15.03 3.34 -20.66
CA ALA A 186 -14.31 2.14 -20.26
C ALA A 186 -14.58 1.80 -18.79
N LEU A 187 -14.44 2.77 -17.89
CA LEU A 187 -14.66 2.56 -16.46
C LEU A 187 -16.12 2.19 -16.14
N GLN A 188 -17.10 2.85 -16.77
CA GLN A 188 -18.51 2.50 -16.62
C GLN A 188 -18.74 1.04 -16.99
N GLN A 189 -18.19 0.59 -18.11
CA GLN A 189 -18.32 -0.80 -18.57
C GLN A 189 -17.60 -1.80 -17.66
N VAL A 190 -16.44 -1.42 -17.09
CA VAL A 190 -15.78 -2.26 -16.05
C VAL A 190 -16.70 -2.44 -14.86
N LEU A 191 -17.32 -1.36 -14.34
CA LEU A 191 -18.20 -1.43 -13.17
C LEU A 191 -19.48 -2.22 -13.48
N GLU A 192 -20.15 -1.95 -14.62
CA GLU A 192 -21.37 -2.66 -15.02
C GLU A 192 -21.14 -4.17 -15.23
N HIS A 193 -20.05 -4.53 -15.93
CA HIS A 193 -19.73 -5.94 -16.17
C HIS A 193 -19.31 -6.66 -14.89
N SER A 194 -18.57 -5.99 -14.00
CA SER A 194 -18.19 -6.53 -12.69
C SER A 194 -19.42 -6.78 -11.82
N SER A 195 -20.36 -5.85 -11.77
CA SER A 195 -21.63 -6.02 -11.06
C SER A 195 -22.44 -7.21 -11.61
N LYS A 196 -22.59 -7.31 -12.94
CA LYS A 196 -23.26 -8.45 -13.61
C LYS A 196 -22.52 -9.77 -13.41
N ALA A 197 -21.19 -9.73 -13.25
CA ALA A 197 -20.33 -10.90 -12.99
C ALA A 197 -20.40 -11.37 -11.53
N GLY A 198 -21.04 -10.61 -10.63
CA GLY A 198 -21.26 -10.97 -9.23
C GLY A 198 -20.28 -10.31 -8.25
N VAL A 199 -19.47 -9.35 -8.70
CA VAL A 199 -18.62 -8.54 -7.80
C VAL A 199 -19.52 -7.74 -6.87
N LEU A 200 -19.20 -7.73 -5.58
CA LEU A 200 -19.93 -6.99 -4.53
C LEU A 200 -19.26 -5.65 -4.23
N GLU A 201 -17.92 -5.63 -4.26
CA GLU A 201 -17.16 -4.43 -3.93
C GLU A 201 -16.02 -4.18 -4.93
N VAL A 202 -15.83 -2.91 -5.29
CA VAL A 202 -14.70 -2.42 -6.07
C VAL A 202 -13.94 -1.37 -5.26
N VAL A 203 -12.65 -1.58 -5.08
CA VAL A 203 -11.74 -0.56 -4.52
C VAL A 203 -10.99 0.09 -5.68
N MET A 204 -11.15 1.40 -5.81
CA MET A 204 -10.55 2.17 -6.87
C MET A 204 -9.46 3.11 -6.36
N CYS A 205 -8.35 3.17 -7.08
CA CYS A 205 -7.46 4.31 -7.00
C CYS A 205 -7.45 5.07 -8.33
N LEU A 206 -7.37 6.37 -8.25
CA LEU A 206 -7.54 7.28 -9.38
C LEU A 206 -6.38 8.26 -9.46
N THR A 207 -5.90 8.54 -10.66
CA THR A 207 -5.03 9.70 -10.89
C THR A 207 -5.77 11.01 -10.59
N HIS A 208 -5.05 12.13 -10.49
CA HIS A 208 -5.67 13.45 -10.29
C HIS A 208 -6.56 13.87 -11.47
N ARG A 209 -6.14 13.54 -12.71
CA ARG A 209 -6.96 13.71 -13.91
C ARG A 209 -8.09 12.69 -13.88
N CYS A 210 -9.28 13.05 -14.31
CA CYS A 210 -10.51 12.28 -14.27
C CYS A 210 -11.16 12.08 -12.88
N ARG A 211 -10.48 12.30 -11.77
CA ARG A 211 -11.01 12.01 -10.44
C ARG A 211 -12.34 12.71 -10.16
N MET A 212 -12.41 14.00 -10.45
CA MET A 212 -13.61 14.78 -10.19
C MET A 212 -14.78 14.36 -11.09
N GLN A 213 -14.52 14.14 -12.36
CA GLN A 213 -15.50 13.69 -13.34
C GLN A 213 -16.05 12.30 -12.97
N ILE A 214 -15.18 11.38 -12.56
CA ILE A 214 -15.59 10.05 -12.08
C ILE A 214 -16.44 10.18 -10.82
N MET A 215 -16.00 10.93 -9.83
CA MET A 215 -16.71 11.05 -8.57
C MET A 215 -18.10 11.67 -8.75
N MET A 216 -18.21 12.69 -9.58
CA MET A 216 -19.47 13.46 -9.75
C MET A 216 -20.40 12.82 -10.79
N GLU A 217 -19.86 12.45 -11.96
CA GLU A 217 -20.68 12.08 -13.10
C GLU A 217 -20.89 10.57 -13.24
N LEU A 218 -19.95 9.76 -12.76
CA LEU A 218 -20.07 8.31 -12.79
C LEU A 218 -20.54 7.72 -11.45
N LEU A 219 -19.96 8.16 -10.33
CA LEU A 219 -20.27 7.61 -9.02
C LEU A 219 -21.41 8.37 -8.30
N GLY A 220 -21.79 9.54 -8.77
CA GLY A 220 -22.89 10.32 -8.19
C GLY A 220 -22.60 10.78 -6.75
N VAL A 221 -21.34 11.06 -6.42
CA VAL A 221 -20.94 11.61 -5.11
C VAL A 221 -21.67 12.95 -4.90
N PRO A 222 -22.24 13.20 -3.70
CA PRO A 222 -22.93 14.46 -3.42
C PRO A 222 -22.05 15.66 -3.74
N LYS A 223 -22.51 16.48 -4.65
CA LYS A 223 -21.73 17.56 -5.27
C LYS A 223 -21.37 18.66 -4.27
N ASP A 224 -22.17 18.88 -3.24
CA ASP A 224 -21.99 19.98 -2.26
C ASP A 224 -20.72 19.84 -1.41
N SER A 225 -20.38 18.63 -0.96
CA SER A 225 -19.16 18.43 -0.17
C SER A 225 -17.91 18.77 -0.99
N LEU A 226 -17.94 18.46 -2.28
CA LEU A 226 -16.85 18.77 -3.20
C LEU A 226 -16.83 20.26 -3.58
N PHE A 227 -18.01 20.87 -3.81
CA PHE A 227 -18.10 22.31 -4.10
C PHE A 227 -17.74 23.18 -2.90
N ARG A 228 -18.01 22.76 -1.65
CA ARG A 228 -17.50 23.44 -0.46
C ARG A 228 -15.98 23.55 -0.50
N LYS A 229 -15.26 22.49 -0.90
CA LYS A 229 -13.79 22.52 -1.07
C LYS A 229 -13.35 23.52 -2.14
N PHE A 230 -14.05 23.59 -3.27
CA PHE A 230 -13.74 24.58 -4.30
C PHE A 230 -13.98 26.03 -3.83
N GLN A 231 -14.84 26.22 -2.83
CA GLN A 231 -15.05 27.51 -2.17
C GLN A 231 -14.04 27.81 -1.06
N GLY A 232 -13.06 26.91 -0.83
CA GLY A 232 -12.08 27.03 0.26
C GLY A 232 -12.61 26.66 1.64
N LEU A 233 -13.77 26.01 1.70
CA LEU A 233 -14.40 25.51 2.92
C LEU A 233 -14.01 24.05 3.18
N SER A 234 -14.18 23.60 4.44
CA SER A 234 -13.98 22.18 4.79
C SER A 234 -15.04 21.28 4.14
N GLU A 235 -14.66 20.12 3.65
CA GLU A 235 -15.57 19.04 3.26
C GLU A 235 -16.21 18.36 4.47
N PHE A 236 -15.64 18.56 5.63
CA PHE A 236 -16.12 17.99 6.88
C PHE A 236 -17.12 18.93 7.56
N PRO A 237 -18.07 18.39 8.35
CA PRO A 237 -18.95 19.20 9.20
C PRO A 237 -18.18 20.09 10.18
N ASP A 238 -18.77 21.21 10.57
CA ASP A 238 -18.14 22.20 11.46
C ASP A 238 -17.86 21.64 12.88
N GLU A 239 -18.51 20.52 13.27
CA GLU A 239 -18.31 19.82 14.54
C GLU A 239 -17.03 18.96 14.56
N ILE A 240 -16.35 18.79 13.43
CA ILE A 240 -15.10 18.03 13.36
C ILE A 240 -13.98 18.82 14.08
N PRO A 241 -13.12 18.14 14.87
CA PRO A 241 -12.06 18.80 15.62
C PRO A 241 -11.15 19.68 14.74
N SER A 242 -10.78 20.84 15.25
CA SER A 242 -10.03 21.87 14.52
C SER A 242 -8.60 21.45 14.06
N HIS A 243 -8.09 20.31 14.54
CA HIS A 243 -6.80 19.77 14.09
C HIS A 243 -6.89 19.03 12.73
N ILE A 244 -8.09 18.77 12.23
CA ILE A 244 -8.28 18.17 10.92
C ILE A 244 -8.05 19.23 9.85
N ILE A 245 -7.02 19.03 9.05
CA ILE A 245 -6.58 20.01 8.04
C ILE A 245 -7.24 19.78 6.66
N GLY A 246 -7.81 18.58 6.43
CA GLY A 246 -8.30 18.19 5.11
C GLY A 246 -7.19 18.03 4.07
N ASP A 247 -7.58 17.85 2.82
CA ASP A 247 -6.65 17.73 1.68
C ASP A 247 -7.21 18.45 0.45
N LEU A 248 -6.45 18.51 -0.62
CA LEU A 248 -6.90 19.07 -1.91
C LEU A 248 -8.10 18.28 -2.44
N VAL A 249 -9.00 18.94 -3.15
CA VAL A 249 -10.19 18.30 -3.73
C VAL A 249 -9.84 17.14 -4.67
N TYR A 250 -8.71 17.23 -5.38
CA TYR A 250 -8.22 16.18 -6.28
C TYR A 250 -7.63 14.95 -5.55
N ASN A 251 -7.52 15.02 -4.23
CA ASN A 251 -7.10 13.92 -3.36
C ASN A 251 -8.30 13.30 -2.63
N ALA A 252 -9.52 13.79 -2.89
CA ALA A 252 -10.75 13.37 -2.22
C ALA A 252 -11.04 11.88 -2.41
N GLN A 253 -11.73 11.32 -1.42
CA GLN A 253 -12.20 9.92 -1.36
C GLN A 253 -13.70 9.83 -1.59
N ALA A 254 -14.19 8.63 -1.91
CA ALA A 254 -15.62 8.36 -2.01
C ALA A 254 -15.96 6.93 -1.56
N SER A 255 -17.20 6.72 -1.14
CA SER A 255 -17.75 5.41 -0.81
C SER A 255 -19.24 5.45 -1.16
N VAL A 256 -19.65 4.69 -2.17
CA VAL A 256 -21.00 4.76 -2.76
C VAL A 256 -21.50 3.39 -3.18
N ASP A 257 -22.81 3.19 -3.16
CA ASP A 257 -23.48 2.01 -3.67
C ASP A 257 -24.15 2.30 -5.01
N LEU A 258 -23.82 1.51 -6.04
CA LEU A 258 -24.33 1.69 -7.40
C LEU A 258 -25.23 0.54 -7.83
N ASN A 259 -26.40 0.85 -8.39
CA ASN A 259 -27.32 -0.13 -8.99
C ASN A 259 -27.03 -0.27 -10.49
N LEU A 260 -26.18 -1.22 -10.89
CA LEU A 260 -25.68 -1.41 -12.26
C LEU A 260 -26.25 -2.64 -12.96
N GLY A 261 -27.42 -3.13 -12.50
CA GLY A 261 -28.12 -4.26 -13.10
C GLY A 261 -27.56 -5.64 -12.70
N GLY A 262 -26.65 -5.69 -11.74
CA GLY A 262 -26.23 -6.93 -11.08
C GLY A 262 -27.26 -7.42 -10.07
N LYS A 263 -27.00 -8.60 -9.48
CA LYS A 263 -27.87 -9.21 -8.45
C LYS A 263 -27.93 -8.39 -7.15
N HIS A 264 -26.85 -7.69 -6.84
CA HIS A 264 -26.70 -6.83 -5.67
C HIS A 264 -26.18 -5.46 -6.10
N PRO A 265 -26.43 -4.39 -5.32
CA PRO A 265 -25.71 -3.14 -5.51
C PRO A 265 -24.20 -3.36 -5.48
N LEU A 266 -23.47 -2.66 -6.32
CA LEU A 266 -22.01 -2.67 -6.32
C LEU A 266 -21.51 -1.57 -5.40
N HIS A 267 -20.80 -1.94 -4.33
CA HIS A 267 -20.13 -0.97 -3.48
C HIS A 267 -18.82 -0.50 -4.12
N VAL A 268 -18.65 0.81 -4.29
CA VAL A 268 -17.41 1.40 -4.86
C VAL A 268 -16.75 2.30 -3.85
N SER A 269 -15.51 1.95 -3.46
CA SER A 269 -14.65 2.78 -2.59
C SER A 269 -13.53 3.41 -3.40
N VAL A 270 -13.45 4.74 -3.43
CA VAL A 270 -12.30 5.48 -3.99
C VAL A 270 -11.34 5.82 -2.87
N VAL A 271 -10.10 5.33 -2.96
CA VAL A 271 -9.06 5.57 -1.95
C VAL A 271 -8.55 7.01 -2.06
N PRO A 272 -8.36 7.73 -0.94
CA PRO A 272 -7.70 9.04 -0.97
C PRO A 272 -6.27 8.91 -1.46
N ASN A 273 -5.75 9.96 -2.07
CA ASN A 273 -4.49 9.93 -2.81
C ASN A 273 -3.64 11.15 -2.50
N PRO A 274 -2.39 11.02 -2.07
CA PRO A 274 -1.47 12.17 -2.07
C PRO A 274 -1.08 12.54 -3.50
N CYS A 275 -0.37 13.65 -3.68
CA CYS A 275 0.14 14.05 -4.99
C CYS A 275 1.29 13.15 -5.51
N HIS A 276 1.73 12.16 -4.76
CA HIS A 276 2.60 11.06 -5.21
C HIS A 276 1.76 10.02 -5.95
N LEU A 277 1.65 10.16 -7.27
CA LEU A 277 0.56 9.65 -8.10
C LEU A 277 0.28 8.15 -7.98
N GLU A 278 1.31 7.31 -7.95
CA GLU A 278 1.15 5.84 -8.00
C GLU A 278 1.29 5.17 -6.62
N LEU A 279 1.60 5.96 -5.57
CA LEU A 279 1.79 5.43 -4.21
C LEU A 279 0.51 4.79 -3.64
N VAL A 280 -0.64 5.19 -4.12
CA VAL A 280 -1.95 4.65 -3.72
C VAL A 280 -2.20 3.23 -4.23
N ASN A 281 -1.48 2.75 -5.25
CA ASN A 281 -1.73 1.45 -5.88
C ASN A 281 -1.62 0.28 -4.89
N PRO A 282 -0.50 0.09 -4.17
CA PRO A 282 -0.41 -0.97 -3.16
C PRO A 282 -1.33 -0.75 -1.96
N VAL A 283 -1.65 0.51 -1.61
CA VAL A 283 -2.66 0.83 -0.57
C VAL A 283 -4.03 0.27 -0.97
N ALA A 284 -4.46 0.46 -2.23
CA ALA A 284 -5.70 -0.08 -2.73
C ALA A 284 -5.72 -1.62 -2.70
N LEU A 285 -4.61 -2.27 -3.08
CA LEU A 285 -4.49 -3.74 -3.01
C LEU A 285 -4.59 -4.26 -1.57
N GLY A 286 -3.92 -3.61 -0.62
CA GLY A 286 -4.02 -3.96 0.80
C GLY A 286 -5.45 -3.86 1.31
N LYS A 287 -6.17 -2.79 0.91
CA LYS A 287 -7.58 -2.60 1.22
C LYS A 287 -8.47 -3.68 0.62
N VAL A 288 -8.27 -4.04 -0.68
CA VAL A 288 -8.98 -5.16 -1.34
C VAL A 288 -8.76 -6.46 -0.57
N ARG A 289 -7.51 -6.77 -0.25
CA ARG A 289 -7.16 -7.98 0.48
C ARG A 289 -7.87 -8.09 1.83
N ALA A 290 -7.88 -6.98 2.59
CA ALA A 290 -8.56 -6.92 3.88
C ALA A 290 -10.07 -7.17 3.74
N LYS A 291 -10.72 -6.54 2.75
CA LYS A 291 -12.15 -6.77 2.45
C LYS A 291 -12.45 -8.21 2.01
N GLN A 292 -11.60 -8.80 1.18
CA GLN A 292 -11.74 -10.19 0.78
C GLN A 292 -11.67 -11.15 1.97
N GLU A 293 -10.92 -10.83 3.02
CA GLU A 293 -10.88 -11.65 4.23
C GLU A 293 -12.19 -11.65 5.00
N ASP A 294 -12.95 -10.56 4.97
CA ASP A 294 -14.27 -10.47 5.59
C ASP A 294 -15.31 -11.38 4.90
N TYR A 295 -15.10 -11.67 3.61
CA TYR A 295 -15.96 -12.55 2.82
C TYR A 295 -15.55 -14.03 2.82
N LEU A 296 -14.47 -14.44 3.50
CA LEU A 296 -13.96 -15.82 3.47
C LEU A 296 -15.01 -16.87 3.88
N SER A 297 -15.94 -16.55 4.79
CA SER A 297 -17.02 -17.46 5.20
C SER A 297 -18.08 -17.70 4.12
N GLN A 298 -18.09 -16.90 3.07
CA GLN A 298 -19.04 -16.98 1.92
C GLN A 298 -18.42 -17.66 0.70
N GLU A 299 -17.16 -18.08 0.80
CA GLU A 299 -16.46 -18.75 -0.30
C GLU A 299 -17.04 -20.14 -0.56
N THR A 300 -17.19 -20.48 -1.84
CA THR A 300 -17.60 -21.80 -2.31
C THR A 300 -16.61 -22.34 -3.33
N ASP A 301 -16.75 -23.59 -3.80
CA ASP A 301 -15.87 -24.13 -4.85
C ASP A 301 -15.96 -23.33 -6.14
N ASP A 302 -17.15 -22.83 -6.48
CA ASP A 302 -17.45 -22.12 -7.72
C ASP A 302 -17.35 -20.60 -7.62
N TYR A 303 -17.32 -20.02 -6.40
CA TYR A 303 -17.34 -18.58 -6.16
C TYR A 303 -16.34 -18.18 -5.08
N LYS A 304 -15.23 -17.63 -5.50
CA LYS A 304 -14.09 -17.27 -4.65
C LYS A 304 -14.18 -15.83 -4.17
N VAL A 305 -13.51 -15.51 -3.07
CA VAL A 305 -13.49 -14.14 -2.51
C VAL A 305 -12.92 -13.11 -3.47
N GLU A 306 -12.03 -13.55 -4.36
CA GLU A 306 -11.48 -12.70 -5.44
C GLU A 306 -12.55 -12.32 -6.48
N ASP A 307 -13.63 -13.07 -6.58
CA ASP A 307 -14.78 -12.74 -7.43
C ASP A 307 -15.73 -11.75 -6.76
N MET A 308 -15.68 -11.64 -5.41
CA MET A 308 -16.54 -10.76 -4.64
C MET A 308 -15.97 -9.34 -4.51
N VAL A 309 -14.65 -9.21 -4.36
CA VAL A 309 -13.98 -7.91 -4.21
C VAL A 309 -12.83 -7.78 -5.19
N MET A 310 -12.75 -6.66 -5.90
CA MET A 310 -11.71 -6.42 -6.89
C MET A 310 -11.08 -5.02 -6.79
N SER A 311 -9.88 -4.88 -7.37
CA SER A 311 -9.23 -3.59 -7.58
C SER A 311 -9.44 -3.10 -9.01
N VAL A 312 -9.66 -1.78 -9.15
CA VAL A 312 -9.56 -1.04 -10.41
C VAL A 312 -8.61 0.13 -10.19
N GLN A 313 -7.58 0.24 -11.02
CA GLN A 313 -6.55 1.27 -10.86
C GLN A 313 -6.42 2.10 -12.13
N MET A 314 -6.53 3.43 -11.99
CA MET A 314 -6.36 4.36 -13.10
C MET A 314 -5.06 5.14 -12.94
N HIS A 315 -4.29 5.20 -14.01
CA HIS A 315 -2.93 5.73 -14.06
C HIS A 315 -2.79 6.82 -15.10
N GLY A 316 -1.79 7.72 -14.93
CA GLY A 316 -1.26 8.50 -16.02
C GLY A 316 -0.02 7.80 -16.59
N ASP A 317 0.22 7.88 -17.91
CA ASP A 317 1.31 7.16 -18.59
C ASP A 317 2.70 7.47 -18.00
N GLY A 318 2.99 8.73 -17.70
CA GLY A 318 4.27 9.14 -17.12
C GLY A 318 4.50 8.63 -15.70
N GLY A 319 3.46 8.61 -14.85
CA GLY A 319 3.53 8.03 -13.49
C GLY A 319 3.66 6.51 -13.55
N PHE A 320 2.87 5.87 -14.39
CA PHE A 320 2.85 4.42 -14.55
C PHE A 320 4.20 3.82 -14.94
N THR A 321 4.92 4.48 -15.86
CA THR A 321 6.25 4.02 -16.29
C THR A 321 7.38 4.53 -15.40
N GLY A 322 7.23 5.72 -14.80
CA GLY A 322 8.35 6.42 -14.16
C GLY A 322 8.49 6.16 -12.66
N GLN A 323 7.43 5.70 -11.98
CA GLN A 323 7.47 5.50 -10.53
C GLN A 323 7.72 4.03 -10.15
N GLY A 324 8.81 3.78 -9.42
CA GLY A 324 9.25 2.43 -9.03
C GLY A 324 8.21 1.64 -8.22
N VAL A 325 7.33 2.32 -7.47
CA VAL A 325 6.26 1.67 -6.70
C VAL A 325 5.29 0.87 -7.57
N VAL A 326 5.14 1.22 -8.86
CA VAL A 326 4.31 0.45 -9.81
C VAL A 326 4.92 -0.93 -10.06
N THR A 327 6.22 -0.99 -10.35
CA THR A 327 6.94 -2.25 -10.55
C THR A 327 7.03 -3.08 -9.28
N GLU A 328 7.22 -2.45 -8.12
CA GLU A 328 7.13 -3.14 -6.82
C GLU A 328 5.73 -3.73 -6.60
N THR A 329 4.66 -2.97 -6.91
CA THR A 329 3.28 -3.45 -6.81
C THR A 329 3.02 -4.65 -7.72
N PHE A 330 3.51 -4.63 -8.96
CA PHE A 330 3.44 -5.79 -9.85
C PHE A 330 4.20 -7.00 -9.29
N GLY A 331 5.31 -6.76 -8.58
CA GLY A 331 6.04 -7.81 -7.86
C GLY A 331 5.21 -8.50 -6.76
N LEU A 332 4.17 -7.86 -6.23
CA LEU A 332 3.29 -8.43 -5.21
C LEU A 332 2.13 -9.26 -5.79
N THR A 333 1.69 -8.98 -7.02
CA THR A 333 0.38 -9.40 -7.54
C THR A 333 0.15 -10.92 -7.54
N ASN A 334 1.19 -11.72 -7.78
CA ASN A 334 1.10 -13.19 -7.83
C ASN A 334 1.60 -13.88 -6.55
N LEU A 335 1.99 -13.12 -5.52
CA LEU A 335 2.48 -13.71 -4.27
C LEU A 335 1.32 -14.18 -3.38
N PRO A 336 1.41 -15.36 -2.72
CA PRO A 336 0.30 -15.98 -1.99
C PRO A 336 -0.36 -15.10 -0.92
N HIS A 337 0.41 -14.27 -0.23
CA HIS A 337 -0.08 -13.39 0.84
C HIS A 337 -0.45 -11.98 0.39
N PHE A 338 -0.26 -11.66 -0.90
CA PHE A 338 -0.52 -10.32 -1.45
C PHE A 338 -1.54 -10.33 -2.59
N THR A 339 -1.69 -11.46 -3.28
CA THR A 339 -2.60 -11.55 -4.42
C THR A 339 -4.04 -11.20 -4.05
N THR A 340 -4.69 -10.45 -4.91
CA THR A 340 -6.10 -10.04 -4.80
C THR A 340 -6.98 -10.64 -5.92
N GLY A 341 -6.43 -11.57 -6.71
CA GLY A 341 -7.13 -12.19 -7.83
C GLY A 341 -7.23 -11.27 -9.06
N GLY A 342 -6.18 -10.47 -9.27
CA GLY A 342 -6.02 -9.60 -10.42
C GLY A 342 -6.66 -8.23 -10.30
N THR A 343 -6.10 -7.27 -11.01
CA THR A 343 -6.50 -5.86 -11.11
C THR A 343 -6.80 -5.50 -12.56
N VAL A 344 -7.81 -4.67 -12.78
CA VAL A 344 -8.01 -3.99 -14.06
C VAL A 344 -7.32 -2.63 -13.98
N HIS A 345 -6.27 -2.47 -14.79
CA HIS A 345 -5.53 -1.21 -14.92
C HIS A 345 -6.03 -0.44 -16.13
N ILE A 346 -6.31 0.86 -15.97
CA ILE A 346 -6.67 1.77 -17.07
C ILE A 346 -5.64 2.89 -17.09
N VAL A 347 -4.83 2.95 -18.15
CA VAL A 347 -3.82 3.99 -18.31
C VAL A 347 -4.35 5.10 -19.20
N LEU A 348 -4.45 6.32 -18.66
CA LEU A 348 -4.73 7.53 -19.43
C LEU A 348 -3.44 8.00 -20.10
N ASN A 349 -3.14 7.43 -21.25
CA ASN A 349 -1.93 7.71 -21.99
C ASN A 349 -2.12 8.94 -22.89
N ASN A 350 -2.01 10.12 -22.29
CA ASN A 350 -2.12 11.38 -23.06
C ASN A 350 -0.79 11.80 -23.71
N GLN A 351 0.18 10.90 -23.76
CA GLN A 351 1.44 11.00 -24.51
C GLN A 351 2.42 12.08 -24.02
N VAL A 352 2.11 12.75 -22.90
CA VAL A 352 2.97 13.78 -22.33
C VAL A 352 2.91 13.79 -20.80
N SER A 353 4.05 13.69 -20.15
CA SER A 353 4.17 13.73 -18.68
C SER A 353 4.55 15.14 -18.22
N VAL A 354 3.61 15.88 -17.65
CA VAL A 354 3.73 17.34 -17.39
C VAL A 354 4.10 18.07 -18.67
N THR A 355 5.38 18.22 -19.00
CA THR A 355 5.92 18.82 -20.24
C THR A 355 6.86 17.88 -21.01
N THR A 356 7.09 16.66 -20.53
CA THR A 356 8.00 15.69 -21.13
C THR A 356 7.25 14.78 -22.10
N ASP A 357 7.65 14.76 -23.36
CA ASP A 357 7.09 13.86 -24.37
C ASP A 357 7.49 12.39 -24.13
N SER A 358 6.82 11.46 -24.79
CA SER A 358 7.02 10.04 -24.62
C SER A 358 8.45 9.57 -24.94
N ALA A 359 9.11 10.18 -25.93
CA ALA A 359 10.46 9.80 -26.35
C ALA A 359 11.51 10.14 -25.29
N ASN A 360 11.27 11.16 -24.48
CA ASN A 360 12.12 11.57 -23.37
C ASN A 360 11.63 11.01 -22.02
N GLY A 361 10.38 10.56 -21.95
CA GLY A 361 9.72 10.10 -20.71
C GLY A 361 9.85 8.60 -20.41
N ARG A 362 10.11 7.77 -21.43
CA ARG A 362 10.24 6.32 -21.27
C ARG A 362 11.11 5.68 -22.36
N SER A 363 11.74 4.55 -22.03
CA SER A 363 12.58 3.79 -22.98
C SER A 363 11.79 2.79 -23.81
N THR A 364 10.51 2.58 -23.50
CA THR A 364 9.64 1.58 -24.11
C THR A 364 8.67 2.22 -25.10
N THR A 365 8.15 1.41 -26.04
CA THR A 365 7.17 1.88 -27.03
C THR A 365 5.88 2.30 -26.33
N TYR A 366 5.35 1.45 -25.46
CA TYR A 366 4.12 1.68 -24.72
C TYR A 366 4.38 1.90 -23.23
N SER A 367 3.51 2.65 -22.59
CA SER A 367 3.53 2.81 -21.14
C SER A 367 3.24 1.49 -20.43
N SER A 368 2.42 0.63 -21.03
CA SER A 368 2.05 -0.71 -20.56
C SER A 368 3.18 -1.75 -20.57
N ASP A 369 4.31 -1.47 -21.24
CA ASP A 369 5.41 -2.43 -21.37
C ASP A 369 6.00 -2.88 -20.03
N ILE A 370 5.92 -2.08 -18.99
CA ILE A 370 6.35 -2.47 -17.64
C ILE A 370 5.55 -3.66 -17.07
N GLY A 371 4.31 -3.87 -17.51
CA GLY A 371 3.49 -5.02 -17.14
C GLY A 371 3.99 -6.34 -17.71
N LYS A 372 4.79 -6.32 -18.78
CA LYS A 372 5.39 -7.51 -19.38
C LYS A 372 6.34 -8.25 -18.42
N MET A 373 6.89 -7.56 -17.42
CA MET A 373 7.72 -8.15 -16.36
C MET A 373 7.02 -9.32 -15.64
N VAL A 374 5.71 -9.25 -15.49
CA VAL A 374 4.89 -10.27 -14.82
C VAL A 374 3.81 -10.85 -15.76
N GLU A 375 4.06 -10.77 -17.06
CA GLU A 375 3.22 -11.35 -18.12
C GLU A 375 1.79 -10.80 -18.17
N ILE A 376 1.61 -9.50 -17.91
CA ILE A 376 0.31 -8.84 -17.99
C ILE A 376 -0.01 -8.53 -19.46
N PRO A 377 -1.16 -8.97 -20.02
CA PRO A 377 -1.59 -8.55 -21.34
C PRO A 377 -2.03 -7.10 -21.38
N ALA A 378 -1.87 -6.44 -22.51
CA ALA A 378 -2.33 -5.08 -22.74
C ALA A 378 -3.29 -5.00 -23.93
N ILE A 379 -4.31 -4.15 -23.79
CA ILE A 379 -5.23 -3.75 -24.86
C ILE A 379 -5.02 -2.26 -25.10
N HIS A 380 -4.53 -1.89 -26.28
CA HIS A 380 -4.37 -0.50 -26.67
C HIS A 380 -5.63 -0.02 -27.36
N VAL A 381 -6.12 1.16 -27.00
CA VAL A 381 -7.37 1.72 -27.52
C VAL A 381 -7.15 3.16 -27.93
N ASN A 382 -7.55 3.51 -29.16
CA ASN A 382 -7.65 4.89 -29.61
C ASN A 382 -8.77 5.61 -28.85
N GLY A 383 -8.43 6.67 -28.10
CA GLY A 383 -9.35 7.40 -27.25
C GLY A 383 -10.51 8.09 -27.98
N ASP A 384 -10.44 8.28 -29.27
CA ASP A 384 -11.55 8.83 -30.07
C ASP A 384 -12.68 7.82 -30.32
N HIS A 385 -12.47 6.54 -29.96
CA HIS A 385 -13.42 5.46 -30.21
C HIS A 385 -14.00 4.87 -28.91
N PRO A 386 -15.01 5.48 -28.29
CA PRO A 386 -15.56 5.05 -26.98
C PRO A 386 -16.15 3.63 -27.01
N GLU A 387 -16.65 3.16 -28.16
CA GLU A 387 -17.16 1.79 -28.31
C GLU A 387 -16.02 0.75 -28.21
N MET A 388 -14.83 1.07 -28.73
CA MET A 388 -13.65 0.21 -28.59
C MET A 388 -13.18 0.18 -27.12
N ALA A 389 -13.25 1.31 -26.41
CA ALA A 389 -12.98 1.39 -24.98
C ALA A 389 -13.95 0.51 -24.17
N ALA A 390 -15.22 0.49 -24.54
CA ALA A 390 -16.24 -0.37 -23.93
C ALA A 390 -15.96 -1.87 -24.17
N ILE A 391 -15.54 -2.24 -25.38
CA ILE A 391 -15.17 -3.63 -25.72
C ILE A 391 -13.95 -4.06 -24.92
N ALA A 392 -12.89 -3.24 -24.87
CA ALA A 392 -11.68 -3.50 -24.10
C ALA A 392 -12.00 -3.76 -22.62
N ALA A 393 -12.88 -2.94 -22.03
CA ALA A 393 -13.34 -3.09 -20.66
C ALA A 393 -14.03 -4.45 -20.42
N ARG A 394 -14.88 -4.89 -21.34
CA ARG A 394 -15.57 -6.20 -21.28
C ARG A 394 -14.57 -7.36 -21.32
N ILE A 395 -13.60 -7.30 -22.21
CA ILE A 395 -12.52 -8.30 -22.30
C ILE A 395 -11.72 -8.34 -21.01
N ALA A 396 -11.36 -7.17 -20.46
CA ALA A 396 -10.57 -7.05 -19.25
C ALA A 396 -11.27 -7.67 -18.03
N VAL A 397 -12.54 -7.39 -17.81
CA VAL A 397 -13.33 -8.00 -16.73
C VAL A 397 -13.43 -9.52 -16.89
N ASN A 398 -13.67 -10.00 -18.12
CA ASN A 398 -13.75 -11.43 -18.41
C ASN A 398 -12.40 -12.13 -18.17
N TYR A 399 -11.29 -11.51 -18.57
CA TYR A 399 -9.93 -12.03 -18.35
C TYR A 399 -9.65 -12.17 -16.85
N ARG A 400 -9.84 -11.07 -16.10
CA ARG A 400 -9.66 -11.07 -14.65
C ARG A 400 -10.52 -12.14 -13.97
N LYS A 401 -11.81 -12.21 -14.32
CA LYS A 401 -12.72 -13.22 -13.75
C LYS A 401 -12.26 -14.64 -14.05
N THR A 402 -11.81 -14.90 -15.27
CA THR A 402 -11.42 -16.24 -15.71
C THR A 402 -10.11 -16.67 -15.06
N PHE A 403 -9.09 -15.82 -15.07
CA PHE A 403 -7.74 -16.23 -14.69
C PHE A 403 -7.29 -15.69 -13.32
N GLY A 404 -7.99 -14.72 -12.73
CA GLY A 404 -7.57 -14.08 -11.49
C GLY A 404 -6.24 -13.34 -11.63
N LYS A 405 -5.99 -12.70 -12.77
CA LYS A 405 -4.74 -12.01 -13.13
C LYS A 405 -5.01 -10.57 -13.55
N ASP A 406 -3.95 -9.75 -13.48
CA ASP A 406 -3.97 -8.36 -13.92
C ASP A 406 -4.08 -8.23 -15.42
N ILE A 407 -4.69 -7.13 -15.88
CA ILE A 407 -4.81 -6.75 -17.28
C ILE A 407 -4.73 -5.23 -17.42
N ILE A 408 -4.09 -4.73 -18.48
CA ILE A 408 -3.95 -3.31 -18.75
C ILE A 408 -4.80 -2.91 -19.95
N ILE A 409 -5.59 -1.84 -19.82
CA ILE A 409 -6.22 -1.10 -20.91
C ILE A 409 -5.41 0.19 -21.07
N ASP A 410 -4.60 0.30 -22.11
CA ASP A 410 -3.80 1.48 -22.44
C ASP A 410 -4.59 2.38 -23.39
N MET A 411 -5.24 3.41 -22.85
CA MET A 411 -6.05 4.38 -23.56
C MET A 411 -5.15 5.44 -24.14
N ILE A 412 -4.81 5.35 -25.44
CA ILE A 412 -4.02 6.36 -26.13
C ILE A 412 -4.93 7.56 -26.45
N THR A 413 -4.64 8.68 -25.81
CA THR A 413 -5.48 9.88 -25.79
C THR A 413 -4.63 11.13 -25.99
N TYR A 414 -5.21 12.30 -25.79
CA TYR A 414 -4.50 13.57 -25.69
C TYR A 414 -5.11 14.41 -24.58
N ARG A 415 -4.42 15.46 -24.13
CA ARG A 415 -5.02 16.44 -23.24
C ARG A 415 -5.22 17.77 -23.98
N ARG A 416 -6.46 18.23 -24.04
CA ARG A 416 -6.83 19.45 -24.78
C ARG A 416 -6.22 20.71 -24.17
N HIS A 417 -6.21 20.80 -22.85
CA HIS A 417 -5.62 21.89 -22.09
C HIS A 417 -4.25 21.49 -21.54
N GLY A 418 -3.49 22.44 -20.97
CA GLY A 418 -2.20 22.19 -20.34
C GLY A 418 -2.23 21.17 -19.20
N HIS A 419 -1.12 21.01 -18.49
CA HIS A 419 -1.08 20.14 -17.31
C HIS A 419 -2.06 20.62 -16.27
N HIS A 420 -2.18 21.95 -16.08
CA HIS A 420 -3.16 22.60 -15.20
C HIS A 420 -3.49 24.00 -15.77
N GLU A 421 -4.38 24.72 -15.11
CA GLU A 421 -4.97 26.00 -15.53
C GLU A 421 -3.97 27.14 -15.81
N ALA A 422 -2.79 27.10 -15.19
CA ALA A 422 -1.77 28.16 -15.33
C ALA A 422 -0.72 27.88 -16.41
N GLU A 423 -0.80 26.74 -17.12
CA GLU A 423 0.15 26.33 -18.14
C GLU A 423 -0.32 26.72 -19.53
N ASP A 424 0.56 27.37 -20.33
CA ASP A 424 0.40 27.44 -21.79
C ASP A 424 1.17 26.28 -22.44
N PRO A 425 0.47 25.22 -22.86
CA PRO A 425 1.11 24.00 -23.36
C PRO A 425 1.82 24.19 -24.71
N PHE A 426 1.51 25.26 -25.48
CA PHE A 426 2.23 25.59 -26.71
C PHE A 426 3.69 25.94 -26.45
N CYS A 427 4.04 26.39 -25.25
CA CYS A 427 5.43 26.69 -24.90
C CYS A 427 6.30 25.42 -24.83
N ALA A 428 5.74 24.29 -24.41
CA ALA A 428 6.46 23.05 -24.22
C ALA A 428 6.32 22.08 -25.40
N GLN A 429 5.12 21.94 -25.97
CA GLN A 429 4.78 20.97 -27.03
C GLN A 429 4.07 21.62 -28.21
N PRO A 430 4.72 22.52 -28.96
CA PRO A 430 4.07 23.36 -30.00
C PRO A 430 3.47 22.53 -31.14
N LEU A 431 4.13 21.46 -31.58
CA LEU A 431 3.65 20.65 -32.70
C LEU A 431 2.44 19.82 -32.27
N MET A 432 2.52 19.14 -31.11
CA MET A 432 1.43 18.34 -30.57
C MET A 432 0.17 19.19 -30.34
N TYR A 433 0.30 20.35 -29.71
CA TYR A 433 -0.85 21.23 -29.45
C TYR A 433 -1.40 21.94 -30.68
N LYS A 434 -0.61 22.06 -31.75
CA LYS A 434 -1.13 22.45 -33.04
C LYS A 434 -2.09 21.43 -33.62
N GLU A 435 -1.72 20.13 -33.55
CA GLU A 435 -2.59 19.02 -33.98
C GLU A 435 -3.82 18.92 -33.05
N ILE A 436 -3.64 18.97 -31.72
CA ILE A 436 -4.75 18.94 -30.76
C ILE A 436 -5.75 20.07 -31.01
N LYS A 437 -5.29 21.28 -31.36
CA LYS A 437 -6.17 22.41 -31.66
C LYS A 437 -6.96 22.23 -32.96
N ALA A 438 -6.38 21.56 -33.94
CA ALA A 438 -7.03 21.24 -35.20
C ALA A 438 -7.96 20.01 -35.13
N HIS A 439 -7.81 19.18 -34.06
CA HIS A 439 -8.57 17.95 -33.86
C HIS A 439 -9.93 18.25 -33.22
N ASP A 440 -11.02 17.66 -33.74
CA ASP A 440 -12.34 17.74 -33.14
C ASP A 440 -12.36 17.08 -31.75
N SER A 441 -13.26 17.48 -30.85
CA SER A 441 -13.39 16.82 -29.56
C SER A 441 -13.91 15.37 -29.71
N VAL A 442 -13.54 14.48 -28.77
CA VAL A 442 -14.01 13.09 -28.76
C VAL A 442 -15.55 13.04 -28.85
N ILE A 443 -16.22 13.95 -28.17
CA ILE A 443 -17.68 14.05 -28.15
C ILE A 443 -18.22 14.51 -29.51
N ASP A 444 -17.55 15.42 -30.19
CA ASP A 444 -17.95 15.85 -31.52
C ASP A 444 -17.78 14.74 -32.53
N LEU A 445 -16.64 14.06 -32.54
CA LEU A 445 -16.38 12.91 -33.40
C LEU A 445 -17.41 11.81 -33.19
N TYR A 446 -17.68 11.46 -31.91
CA TYR A 446 -18.65 10.43 -31.60
C TYR A 446 -20.09 10.85 -31.95
N THR A 447 -20.44 12.10 -31.73
CA THR A 447 -21.76 12.65 -32.16
C THR A 447 -21.93 12.55 -33.65
N GLN A 448 -20.92 12.91 -34.45
CA GLN A 448 -20.95 12.80 -35.90
C GLN A 448 -21.09 11.33 -36.33
N HIS A 449 -20.36 10.44 -35.70
CA HIS A 449 -20.45 9.00 -35.94
C HIS A 449 -21.89 8.46 -35.68
N LEU A 450 -22.51 8.82 -34.55
CA LEU A 450 -23.85 8.38 -34.19
C LEU A 450 -24.92 8.93 -35.14
N VAL A 451 -24.76 10.16 -35.65
CA VAL A 451 -25.64 10.74 -36.67
C VAL A 451 -25.49 9.97 -37.99
N SER A 452 -24.23 9.62 -38.39
CA SER A 452 -23.99 8.87 -39.62
C SER A 452 -24.62 7.46 -39.58
N GLU A 453 -24.60 6.81 -38.43
CA GLU A 453 -25.25 5.50 -38.20
C GLU A 453 -26.77 5.62 -37.96
N LYS A 454 -27.32 6.82 -37.90
CA LYS A 454 -28.74 7.07 -37.53
C LYS A 454 -29.12 6.55 -36.13
N ALA A 455 -28.16 6.57 -35.21
CA ALA A 455 -28.38 6.25 -33.82
C ALA A 455 -29.04 7.42 -33.08
N ILE A 456 -28.70 8.65 -33.44
CA ILE A 456 -29.33 9.91 -32.97
C ILE A 456 -29.78 10.77 -34.17
N ASP A 457 -30.73 11.68 -33.95
CA ASP A 457 -31.38 12.41 -35.04
C ASP A 457 -30.63 13.68 -35.44
N SER A 458 -29.87 14.30 -34.53
CA SER A 458 -29.10 15.53 -34.83
C SER A 458 -27.98 15.76 -33.80
N VAL A 459 -27.04 16.65 -34.15
CA VAL A 459 -25.96 17.14 -33.25
C VAL A 459 -26.50 17.94 -32.06
N ASP A 460 -27.75 18.43 -32.10
CA ASP A 460 -28.37 19.20 -31.03
C ASP A 460 -28.63 18.37 -29.75
N VAL A 461 -28.67 17.04 -29.86
CA VAL A 461 -28.81 16.13 -28.71
C VAL A 461 -27.71 16.37 -27.71
N LYS A 462 -26.45 16.53 -28.15
CA LYS A 462 -25.31 16.85 -27.30
C LYS A 462 -25.51 18.19 -26.56
N ASN A 463 -25.98 19.22 -27.27
CA ASN A 463 -26.17 20.56 -26.70
C ASN A 463 -27.25 20.57 -25.62
N ASN A 464 -28.34 19.81 -25.81
CA ASN A 464 -29.41 19.66 -24.84
C ASN A 464 -28.96 18.97 -23.56
N ILE A 465 -28.11 17.94 -23.67
CA ILE A 465 -27.51 17.24 -22.52
C ILE A 465 -26.69 18.25 -21.69
N LYS A 466 -25.81 19.01 -22.34
CA LYS A 466 -24.96 19.99 -21.66
C LYS A 466 -25.75 21.07 -20.91
N ALA A 467 -26.81 21.59 -21.49
CA ALA A 467 -27.63 22.64 -20.88
C ALA A 467 -28.39 22.15 -19.62
N SER A 468 -28.84 20.91 -19.60
CA SER A 468 -29.56 20.32 -18.47
C SER A 468 -28.71 20.12 -17.22
N HIS A 469 -27.41 19.80 -17.38
CA HIS A 469 -26.52 19.45 -16.26
C HIS A 469 -25.84 20.63 -15.59
N ASP A 470 -25.71 21.77 -16.23
CA ASP A 470 -25.14 23.00 -15.65
C ASP A 470 -25.92 23.51 -14.43
N ALA A 471 -27.20 23.15 -14.30
CA ALA A 471 -28.11 23.63 -13.25
C ALA A 471 -28.08 22.86 -11.92
N HIS A 472 -27.56 21.62 -11.91
CA HIS A 472 -27.84 20.65 -10.82
C HIS A 472 -26.87 20.61 -9.64
N TYR A 473 -25.76 21.27 -9.67
CA TYR A 473 -24.60 21.10 -8.77
C TYR A 473 -24.62 21.58 -7.28
N ARG A 474 -25.50 21.18 -6.21
CA ARG A 474 -25.57 21.86 -4.85
C ARG A 474 -26.04 21.25 -3.47
N GLU A 475 -26.02 19.89 -2.71
CA GLU A 475 -26.42 19.59 -1.23
C GLU A 475 -25.98 18.33 -0.37
N LEU A 476 -25.78 17.62 1.10
CA LEU A 476 -25.21 16.97 2.23
C LEU A 476 -25.21 15.99 3.44
N LEU A 477 -24.90 14.93 4.59
CA LEU A 477 -24.15 14.35 5.85
C LEU A 477 -24.62 13.37 7.08
N PRO A 478 -23.98 12.57 8.57
CA PRO A 478 -23.20 11.36 9.27
C PRO A 478 -23.41 10.59 10.74
N LYS A 479 -22.45 9.30 11.68
CA LYS A 479 -21.86 8.88 13.16
C LYS A 479 -21.79 7.45 13.93
N CYS A 480 -21.09 6.66 15.27
CA CYS A 480 -20.04 5.96 16.21
C CYS A 480 -20.15 4.94 17.48
N THR A 481 -19.05 3.65 18.38
CA THR A 481 -18.27 3.21 19.69
C THR A 481 -18.11 1.83 20.51
N LYS A 482 -17.07 0.84 21.50
CA LYS A 482 -16.10 0.29 22.64
C LYS A 482 -16.07 -1.10 23.41
N ILE A 483 -14.75 -2.02 24.27
CA ILE A 483 -13.95 -2.54 25.47
C ILE A 483 -13.29 -3.92 25.93
N PRO A 484 -12.66 -4.81 27.23
CA PRO A 484 -11.33 -5.47 27.65
C PRO A 484 -11.20 -6.96 28.23
N VAL A 485 -9.99 -7.68 28.99
CA VAL A 485 -9.54 -9.13 29.24
C VAL A 485 -8.63 -9.59 30.43
N ASP A 486 -8.32 -10.99 30.77
CA ASP A 486 -7.81 -11.78 31.97
C ASP A 486 -6.45 -12.58 31.84
N PRO A 487 -5.66 -12.94 32.94
CA PRO A 487 -4.25 -13.44 32.99
C PRO A 487 -3.95 -14.93 33.05
N SER A 488 -4.82 -15.79 33.62
CA SER A 488 -4.58 -17.24 33.60
C SER A 488 -4.45 -17.78 32.18
N ILE A 489 -5.07 -17.08 31.29
CA ILE A 489 -5.01 -17.26 29.83
C ILE A 489 -3.60 -17.03 29.27
N LEU A 490 -2.83 -16.06 29.80
CA LEU A 490 -1.51 -15.71 29.30
C LEU A 490 -0.47 -16.83 29.48
N ARG A 491 -0.47 -17.50 30.64
CA ARG A 491 0.40 -18.67 30.89
C ARG A 491 0.10 -19.79 29.89
N SER A 492 -1.19 -20.09 29.69
CA SER A 492 -1.62 -21.10 28.73
C SER A 492 -1.18 -20.79 27.30
N ILE A 493 -1.29 -19.53 26.90
CA ILE A 493 -0.87 -19.07 25.56
C ILE A 493 0.64 -19.25 25.39
N GLY A 494 1.44 -18.80 26.36
CA GLY A 494 2.89 -18.90 26.29
C GLY A 494 3.39 -20.34 26.20
N ILE A 495 2.77 -21.27 26.90
CA ILE A 495 3.05 -22.70 26.78
C ILE A 495 2.64 -23.23 25.41
N ARG A 496 1.45 -22.88 24.93
CA ARG A 496 0.95 -23.33 23.63
C ARG A 496 1.73 -22.74 22.45
N ALA A 497 2.26 -21.55 22.58
CA ALA A 497 3.10 -20.91 21.57
C ALA A 497 4.40 -21.68 21.24
N VAL A 498 4.82 -22.55 22.16
CA VAL A 498 5.99 -23.43 21.99
C VAL A 498 5.61 -24.92 22.03
N THR A 499 4.34 -25.28 21.98
CA THR A 499 3.86 -26.64 21.85
C THR A 499 3.72 -27.03 20.40
N VAL A 500 4.43 -28.05 19.99
CA VAL A 500 4.50 -28.50 18.59
C VAL A 500 3.71 -29.82 18.42
N ALA A 501 3.04 -29.97 17.30
CA ALA A 501 2.30 -31.17 16.96
C ALA A 501 3.25 -32.39 16.85
N LYS A 502 2.81 -33.58 17.22
CA LYS A 502 3.66 -34.78 17.35
C LYS A 502 4.28 -35.27 16.03
N ASP A 503 3.68 -34.90 14.92
CA ASP A 503 4.12 -35.24 13.56
C ASP A 503 5.16 -34.25 12.99
N ILE A 504 5.47 -33.19 13.72
CA ILE A 504 6.47 -32.18 13.30
C ILE A 504 7.83 -32.50 13.92
N VAL A 505 8.78 -32.87 13.08
CA VAL A 505 10.16 -33.14 13.50
C VAL A 505 10.96 -31.84 13.51
N LEU A 506 11.53 -31.51 14.66
CA LEU A 506 12.25 -30.27 14.89
C LEU A 506 13.76 -30.41 14.67
N ASN A 507 14.41 -29.30 14.34
CA ASN A 507 15.86 -29.20 14.44
C ASN A 507 16.29 -29.21 15.92
N GLU A 508 17.33 -29.97 16.26
CA GLU A 508 17.77 -30.16 17.66
C GLU A 508 18.15 -28.85 18.36
N LYS A 509 18.80 -27.91 17.65
CA LYS A 509 19.15 -26.60 18.21
C LYS A 509 17.91 -25.77 18.47
N MET A 510 16.94 -25.81 17.56
CA MET A 510 15.66 -25.12 17.73
C MET A 510 14.89 -25.72 18.92
N GLN A 511 14.82 -27.05 19.02
CA GLN A 511 14.20 -27.73 20.16
C GLN A 511 14.80 -27.24 21.48
N LYS A 512 16.10 -27.31 21.64
CA LYS A 512 16.80 -27.02 22.89
C LYS A 512 16.82 -25.51 23.23
N LEU A 513 17.19 -24.66 22.26
CA LEU A 513 17.47 -23.24 22.53
C LEU A 513 16.21 -22.35 22.47
N ASN A 514 15.16 -22.80 21.80
CA ASN A 514 13.92 -22.02 21.66
C ASN A 514 12.74 -22.69 22.37
N ILE A 515 12.39 -23.91 21.97
CA ILE A 515 11.18 -24.59 22.48
C ILE A 515 11.33 -24.94 23.98
N ASP A 516 12.35 -25.68 24.34
CA ASP A 516 12.51 -26.17 25.73
C ASP A 516 12.77 -25.01 26.70
N THR A 517 13.66 -24.07 26.32
CA THR A 517 13.95 -22.89 27.15
C THR A 517 12.72 -22.03 27.40
N ARG A 518 11.95 -21.71 26.36
CA ARG A 518 10.73 -20.91 26.52
C ARG A 518 9.62 -21.67 27.27
N MET A 519 9.54 -22.99 27.05
CA MET A 519 8.62 -23.87 27.81
C MET A 519 8.91 -23.85 29.32
N GLU A 520 10.19 -23.93 29.72
CA GLU A 520 10.64 -23.84 31.09
C GLU A 520 10.31 -22.47 31.70
N GLN A 521 10.69 -21.37 31.00
CA GLN A 521 10.38 -20.00 31.43
C GLN A 521 8.88 -19.79 31.66
N MET A 522 8.05 -20.32 30.78
CA MET A 522 6.59 -20.20 30.92
C MET A 522 6.01 -21.05 32.03
N LYS A 523 6.55 -22.27 32.30
CA LYS A 523 6.14 -23.11 33.43
C LYS A 523 6.51 -22.48 34.78
N GLU A 524 7.72 -21.95 34.87
CA GLU A 524 8.20 -21.25 36.06
C GLU A 524 7.56 -19.88 36.23
N GLY A 525 7.18 -19.22 35.15
CA GLY A 525 6.70 -17.83 35.11
C GLY A 525 7.80 -16.82 35.40
N LYS A 526 9.05 -17.14 35.07
CA LYS A 526 10.25 -16.36 35.38
C LYS A 526 11.12 -16.17 34.13
N LYS A 527 11.82 -15.06 34.09
CA LYS A 527 12.81 -14.71 33.04
C LYS A 527 12.23 -14.79 31.62
N ILE A 528 10.99 -14.36 31.44
CA ILE A 528 10.28 -14.37 30.16
C ILE A 528 10.93 -13.33 29.23
N GLY A 529 11.34 -13.76 28.03
CA GLY A 529 11.95 -12.89 27.01
C GLY A 529 10.95 -12.31 26.01
N TYR A 530 11.43 -11.46 25.10
CA TYR A 530 10.60 -10.73 24.12
C TYR A 530 9.76 -11.65 23.22
N ALA A 531 10.31 -12.77 22.74
CA ALA A 531 9.59 -13.70 21.88
C ALA A 531 8.38 -14.35 22.58
N SER A 532 8.49 -14.63 23.86
CA SER A 532 7.36 -15.16 24.64
C SER A 532 6.35 -14.07 25.01
N ALA A 533 6.83 -12.85 25.31
CA ALA A 533 5.98 -11.69 25.57
C ALA A 533 5.14 -11.33 24.35
N GLU A 534 5.74 -11.30 23.18
CA GLU A 534 5.03 -11.08 21.91
C GLU A 534 4.00 -12.17 21.63
N ALA A 535 4.41 -13.44 21.79
CA ALA A 535 3.49 -14.57 21.61
C ALA A 535 2.29 -14.53 22.58
N MET A 536 2.49 -14.10 23.83
CA MET A 536 1.40 -13.88 24.78
C MET A 536 0.50 -12.70 24.40
N ALA A 537 1.09 -11.59 23.96
CA ALA A 537 0.31 -10.42 23.49
C ALA A 537 -0.58 -10.81 22.32
N ILE A 538 0.00 -11.38 21.28
CA ILE A 538 -0.72 -11.80 20.08
C ILE A 538 -1.72 -12.92 20.43
N GLY A 539 -1.29 -13.99 21.10
CA GLY A 539 -2.15 -15.11 21.43
C GLY A 539 -3.36 -14.72 22.28
N SER A 540 -3.21 -13.76 23.21
CA SER A 540 -4.34 -13.23 23.97
C SER A 540 -5.32 -12.45 23.09
N LEU A 541 -4.84 -11.66 22.14
CA LEU A 541 -5.69 -10.97 21.17
C LEU A 541 -6.40 -11.96 20.25
N LEU A 542 -5.73 -13.04 19.82
CA LEU A 542 -6.37 -14.10 19.02
C LEU A 542 -7.51 -14.77 19.78
N LEU A 543 -7.32 -15.10 21.08
CA LEU A 543 -8.38 -15.69 21.92
C LEU A 543 -9.55 -14.73 22.15
N GLU A 544 -9.31 -13.44 22.07
CA GLU A 544 -10.33 -12.39 22.15
C GLU A 544 -11.04 -12.14 20.80
N GLY A 545 -10.73 -12.93 19.77
CA GLY A 545 -11.33 -12.85 18.45
C GLY A 545 -10.68 -11.84 17.52
N HIS A 546 -9.60 -11.17 17.93
CA HIS A 546 -8.83 -10.31 17.03
C HIS A 546 -7.96 -11.16 16.10
N HIS A 547 -7.78 -10.72 14.86
CA HIS A 547 -6.78 -11.27 13.96
C HIS A 547 -5.43 -10.55 14.15
N ALA A 548 -4.34 -11.18 13.72
CA ALA A 548 -3.03 -10.55 13.69
C ALA A 548 -2.31 -10.88 12.37
N ARG A 549 -1.58 -9.92 11.84
CA ARG A 549 -0.72 -10.09 10.66
C ARG A 549 0.62 -9.44 10.96
N ILE A 550 1.69 -10.21 10.77
CA ILE A 550 3.07 -9.73 10.87
C ILE A 550 3.69 -9.91 9.49
N CYS A 551 4.12 -8.82 8.89
CA CYS A 551 4.73 -8.77 7.56
C CYS A 551 6.09 -8.10 7.62
N GLY A 552 7.03 -8.60 6.85
CA GLY A 552 8.40 -8.09 6.75
C GLY A 552 9.36 -9.18 6.32
N GLN A 553 10.63 -8.84 6.16
CA GLN A 553 11.64 -9.80 5.74
C GLN A 553 11.97 -10.76 6.89
N ASP A 554 11.81 -12.06 6.66
CA ASP A 554 12.16 -13.12 7.61
C ASP A 554 11.43 -13.07 8.97
N VAL A 555 10.20 -12.56 8.99
CA VAL A 555 9.43 -12.36 10.24
C VAL A 555 8.90 -13.65 10.84
N ALA A 556 8.69 -14.70 10.05
CA ALA A 556 8.22 -15.98 10.55
C ALA A 556 9.20 -16.62 11.53
N ARG A 557 10.51 -16.47 11.25
CA ARG A 557 11.61 -16.84 12.16
C ARG A 557 11.92 -15.71 13.15
N GLY A 558 11.93 -14.47 12.65
CA GLY A 558 12.36 -13.25 13.33
C GLY A 558 13.86 -13.00 13.19
N VAL A 559 14.22 -11.75 12.83
CA VAL A 559 15.62 -11.35 12.66
C VAL A 559 16.29 -11.12 14.02
N PHE A 560 15.66 -10.32 14.87
CA PHE A 560 16.19 -9.95 16.21
C PHE A 560 15.38 -10.52 17.36
N ILE A 561 14.07 -10.53 17.26
CA ILE A 561 13.20 -11.30 18.15
C ILE A 561 13.24 -12.74 17.63
N PRO A 562 13.82 -13.71 18.36
CA PRO A 562 13.87 -15.11 17.91
C PRO A 562 12.49 -15.74 18.04
N ARG A 563 11.58 -15.26 17.19
CA ARG A 563 10.13 -15.52 17.23
C ARG A 563 9.83 -16.98 17.00
N HIS A 564 10.40 -17.58 15.94
CA HIS A 564 10.08 -18.92 15.48
C HIS A 564 8.59 -19.26 15.58
N ALA A 565 7.78 -18.32 15.13
CA ALA A 565 6.32 -18.43 15.21
C ALA A 565 5.75 -19.37 14.15
N MET A 566 6.52 -19.62 13.09
CA MET A 566 6.26 -20.67 12.10
C MET A 566 7.41 -21.68 12.12
N ILE A 567 7.08 -22.94 12.30
CA ILE A 567 8.01 -24.05 12.48
C ILE A 567 8.01 -24.92 11.23
N ASN A 568 9.20 -25.23 10.67
CA ASN A 568 9.36 -26.13 9.53
C ASN A 568 9.72 -27.54 10.00
N CYS A 569 8.94 -28.54 9.62
CA CYS A 569 9.26 -29.93 9.86
C CYS A 569 10.51 -30.34 9.05
N GLN A 570 11.50 -30.93 9.74
CA GLN A 570 12.78 -31.29 9.12
C GLN A 570 12.70 -32.46 8.14
N GLN A 571 11.59 -33.22 8.17
CA GLN A 571 11.40 -34.38 7.29
C GLN A 571 10.47 -34.06 6.12
N THR A 572 9.41 -33.32 6.35
CA THR A 572 8.34 -33.10 5.36
C THR A 572 8.34 -31.67 4.81
N ASN A 573 9.10 -30.75 5.39
CA ASN A 573 9.06 -29.31 5.15
C ASN A 573 7.66 -28.68 5.38
N THR A 574 6.78 -29.41 6.08
CA THR A 574 5.47 -28.89 6.50
C THR A 574 5.69 -27.78 7.52
N LYS A 575 4.98 -26.70 7.36
CA LYS A 575 5.04 -25.53 8.23
C LYS A 575 3.92 -25.60 9.27
N TYR A 576 4.20 -25.25 10.50
CA TYR A 576 3.26 -25.28 11.62
C TYR A 576 3.33 -23.99 12.43
N THR A 577 2.18 -23.37 12.67
CA THR A 577 2.06 -22.13 13.46
C THR A 577 1.33 -22.45 14.78
N PRO A 578 2.06 -22.57 15.89
CA PRO A 578 1.47 -22.97 17.18
C PRO A 578 0.34 -22.05 17.65
N LEU A 579 0.48 -20.74 17.51
CA LEU A 579 -0.52 -19.73 17.93
C LEU A 579 -1.84 -19.84 17.16
N ASN A 580 -1.89 -20.48 16.01
CA ASN A 580 -3.14 -20.74 15.28
C ASN A 580 -3.94 -21.92 15.82
N ASN A 581 -3.43 -22.59 16.88
CA ASN A 581 -4.01 -23.79 17.46
C ASN A 581 -4.32 -23.64 18.96
N LEU A 582 -4.61 -22.42 19.43
CA LEU A 582 -4.98 -22.15 20.83
C LEU A 582 -6.43 -22.52 21.12
N SER A 583 -7.35 -22.28 20.17
CA SER A 583 -8.79 -22.59 20.29
C SER A 583 -9.38 -22.75 18.89
N SER A 584 -10.51 -23.48 18.80
CA SER A 584 -11.24 -23.61 17.53
C SER A 584 -11.99 -22.33 17.11
N THR A 585 -12.23 -21.40 18.04
CA THR A 585 -12.99 -20.15 17.82
C THR A 585 -12.15 -18.89 17.85
N GLN A 586 -10.82 -19.03 17.95
CA GLN A 586 -9.90 -17.89 18.01
C GLN A 586 -9.76 -17.14 16.67
N GLY A 587 -9.29 -15.90 16.72
CA GLY A 587 -8.71 -15.20 15.56
C GLY A 587 -7.48 -15.93 15.02
N LYS A 588 -6.96 -15.50 13.88
CA LYS A 588 -5.84 -16.14 13.18
C LYS A 588 -4.64 -15.21 13.07
N LEU A 589 -3.45 -15.80 13.18
CA LEU A 589 -2.16 -15.15 12.94
C LEU A 589 -1.68 -15.50 11.54
N GLU A 590 -1.47 -14.49 10.71
CA GLU A 590 -0.81 -14.59 9.43
C GLU A 590 0.63 -14.08 9.54
N LEU A 591 1.59 -14.90 9.10
CA LEU A 591 3.01 -14.59 9.09
C LEU A 591 3.50 -14.50 7.66
N VAL A 592 4.02 -13.35 7.26
CA VAL A 592 4.34 -13.03 5.87
C VAL A 592 5.80 -12.62 5.74
N ASP A 593 6.64 -13.57 5.29
CA ASP A 593 7.99 -13.23 4.85
C ASP A 593 7.89 -12.49 3.52
N SER A 594 8.09 -11.18 3.54
CA SER A 594 7.88 -10.28 2.41
C SER A 594 9.03 -10.30 1.40
N PRO A 595 8.81 -9.83 0.15
CA PRO A 595 9.89 -9.40 -0.74
C PRO A 595 10.78 -8.33 -0.10
N LEU A 596 11.94 -8.06 -0.72
CA LEU A 596 12.91 -7.09 -0.20
C LEU A 596 12.49 -5.61 -0.34
N GLY A 597 11.51 -5.28 -1.18
CA GLY A 597 11.04 -3.90 -1.36
C GLY A 597 10.20 -3.44 -0.17
N GLU A 598 10.59 -2.34 0.49
CA GLU A 598 9.90 -1.82 1.67
C GLU A 598 8.70 -0.94 1.31
N LEU A 599 8.79 -0.13 0.24
CA LEU A 599 7.79 0.90 -0.08
C LEU A 599 6.41 0.31 -0.38
N ALA A 600 6.33 -0.61 -1.33
CA ALA A 600 5.06 -1.24 -1.69
C ALA A 600 4.52 -2.14 -0.56
N VAL A 601 5.41 -2.87 0.13
CA VAL A 601 5.01 -3.76 1.23
C VAL A 601 4.44 -2.95 2.41
N MET A 602 5.12 -1.88 2.84
CA MET A 602 4.62 -1.02 3.92
C MET A 602 3.32 -0.30 3.52
N SER A 603 3.21 0.15 2.28
CA SER A 603 1.99 0.77 1.73
C SER A 603 0.82 -0.22 1.73
N TYR A 604 1.08 -1.47 1.38
CA TYR A 604 0.10 -2.55 1.41
C TYR A 604 -0.40 -2.81 2.84
N GLU A 605 0.51 -2.94 3.81
CA GLU A 605 0.15 -3.15 5.22
C GLU A 605 -0.61 -1.96 5.80
N TYR A 606 -0.27 -0.73 5.39
CA TYR A 606 -1.07 0.44 5.73
C TYR A 606 -2.49 0.31 5.17
N GLY A 607 -2.64 -0.05 3.88
CA GLY A 607 -3.95 -0.29 3.25
C GLY A 607 -4.78 -1.34 3.99
N MET A 608 -4.16 -2.46 4.38
CA MET A 608 -4.80 -3.50 5.19
C MET A 608 -5.27 -2.99 6.56
N SER A 609 -4.50 -2.10 7.18
CA SER A 609 -4.83 -1.57 8.51
C SER A 609 -6.01 -0.59 8.53
N LEU A 610 -6.43 -0.08 7.36
CA LEU A 610 -7.56 0.86 7.23
C LEU A 610 -8.94 0.19 7.27
N GLU A 611 -9.02 -1.12 7.01
CA GLU A 611 -10.31 -1.78 6.81
C GLU A 611 -10.97 -2.25 8.10
N THR A 612 -10.20 -2.75 9.04
CA THR A 612 -10.79 -3.25 10.28
C THR A 612 -9.99 -2.85 11.51
N PRO A 613 -10.67 -2.34 12.55
CA PRO A 613 -10.02 -2.09 13.83
C PRO A 613 -9.71 -3.39 14.61
N ASN A 614 -10.19 -4.55 14.14
CA ASN A 614 -10.10 -5.84 14.84
C ASN A 614 -8.90 -6.68 14.42
N ARG A 615 -7.97 -6.10 13.64
CA ARG A 615 -6.74 -6.78 13.24
C ARG A 615 -5.53 -5.99 13.71
N LEU A 616 -4.57 -6.66 14.35
CA LEU A 616 -3.25 -6.13 14.63
C LEU A 616 -2.38 -6.31 13.39
N ASN A 617 -2.13 -5.23 12.66
CA ASN A 617 -1.22 -5.22 11.52
C ASN A 617 0.15 -4.72 11.98
N MET A 618 1.20 -5.52 11.76
CA MET A 618 2.58 -5.20 12.12
C MET A 618 3.47 -5.33 10.88
N TRP A 619 4.23 -4.27 10.57
CA TRP A 619 5.32 -4.33 9.63
C TRP A 619 6.65 -4.25 10.38
N GLU A 620 7.54 -5.23 10.19
CA GLU A 620 8.85 -5.29 10.83
C GLU A 620 9.94 -5.09 9.79
N ALA A 621 10.77 -4.06 9.97
CA ALA A 621 11.95 -3.85 9.15
C ALA A 621 13.00 -4.94 9.45
N GLN A 622 13.75 -5.39 8.43
CA GLN A 622 14.89 -6.28 8.63
C GLN A 622 15.93 -5.64 9.56
N LEU A 623 16.21 -4.36 9.33
CA LEU A 623 16.93 -3.43 10.16
C LEU A 623 16.16 -2.12 10.17
N GLY A 624 16.10 -1.44 11.31
CA GLY A 624 15.39 -0.18 11.41
C GLY A 624 15.90 0.88 10.42
N ASP A 625 17.18 0.82 10.06
CA ASP A 625 17.81 1.71 9.07
C ASP A 625 17.11 1.69 7.71
N PHE A 626 16.54 0.55 7.29
CA PHE A 626 16.01 0.34 5.93
C PHE A 626 14.59 0.89 5.72
N PHE A 627 13.93 1.39 6.76
CA PHE A 627 12.62 2.05 6.59
C PHE A 627 12.69 3.25 5.63
N ASN A 628 13.86 3.81 5.41
CA ASN A 628 14.03 5.04 4.63
C ASN A 628 13.69 4.91 3.15
N SER A 629 13.72 3.70 2.60
CA SER A 629 13.22 3.42 1.24
C SER A 629 11.69 3.57 1.15
N ALA A 630 10.98 3.49 2.29
CA ALA A 630 9.54 3.69 2.43
C ALA A 630 9.16 5.04 3.06
N GLN A 631 10.08 6.01 3.11
CA GLN A 631 9.81 7.33 3.71
C GLN A 631 8.60 8.02 3.08
N GLU A 632 8.38 7.82 1.81
CA GLU A 632 7.28 8.42 1.06
C GLU A 632 5.90 8.04 1.61
N VAL A 633 5.66 6.76 1.93
CA VAL A 633 4.40 6.32 2.54
C VAL A 633 4.29 6.76 3.99
N ILE A 634 5.40 6.86 4.70
CA ILE A 634 5.42 7.38 6.08
C ILE A 634 4.97 8.83 6.10
N ASP A 635 5.56 9.68 5.27
CA ASP A 635 5.27 11.12 5.22
C ASP A 635 3.87 11.39 4.65
N SER A 636 3.45 10.64 3.62
CA SER A 636 2.23 10.96 2.87
C SER A 636 0.97 10.30 3.41
N PHE A 637 1.07 9.10 4.00
CA PHE A 637 -0.09 8.33 4.48
C PHE A 637 -0.07 8.12 5.99
N ILE A 638 1.00 7.53 6.54
CA ILE A 638 1.00 7.03 7.91
C ILE A 638 0.98 8.18 8.91
N SER A 639 1.78 9.23 8.68
CA SER A 639 1.87 10.38 9.58
C SER A 639 0.64 11.27 9.57
N GLY A 640 0.06 11.52 8.39
CA GLY A 640 -0.98 12.54 8.21
C GLY A 640 -2.34 12.01 7.74
N GLY A 641 -2.54 10.70 7.63
CA GLY A 641 -3.76 10.13 7.07
C GLY A 641 -5.02 10.43 7.89
N GLU A 642 -4.91 10.49 9.21
CA GLU A 642 -6.02 10.89 10.08
C GLU A 642 -6.36 12.37 9.92
N GLU A 643 -5.37 13.25 9.92
CA GLU A 643 -5.57 14.70 9.83
C GLU A 643 -6.07 15.14 8.44
N LYS A 644 -5.62 14.46 7.38
CA LYS A 644 -6.03 14.80 6.00
C LYS A 644 -7.37 14.16 5.60
N TRP A 645 -7.60 12.91 5.99
CA TRP A 645 -8.66 12.08 5.41
C TRP A 645 -9.59 11.42 6.43
N LEU A 646 -9.41 11.70 7.74
CA LEU A 646 -10.08 11.01 8.84
C LEU A 646 -9.90 9.47 8.77
N ARG A 647 -8.78 9.01 8.24
CA ARG A 647 -8.47 7.59 8.13
C ARG A 647 -7.55 7.16 9.25
N GLN A 648 -8.13 6.50 10.25
CA GLN A 648 -7.38 5.91 11.34
C GLN A 648 -6.69 4.62 10.89
N SER A 649 -5.44 4.45 11.27
CA SER A 649 -4.63 3.26 11.03
C SER A 649 -4.08 2.74 12.35
N GLY A 650 -4.22 1.45 12.60
CA GLY A 650 -3.60 0.78 13.74
C GLY A 650 -2.26 0.11 13.40
N LEU A 651 -1.64 0.48 12.28
CA LEU A 651 -0.37 -0.11 11.84
C LEU A 651 0.74 0.05 12.88
N VAL A 652 1.43 -1.04 13.18
CA VAL A 652 2.63 -1.05 14.04
C VAL A 652 3.87 -1.19 13.17
N LEU A 653 4.80 -0.23 13.27
CA LEU A 653 6.11 -0.30 12.65
C LEU A 653 7.12 -0.77 13.71
N VAL A 654 7.69 -1.97 13.55
CA VAL A 654 8.75 -2.49 14.42
C VAL A 654 10.10 -2.25 13.75
N LEU A 655 10.90 -1.38 14.37
CA LEU A 655 12.14 -0.85 13.79
C LEU A 655 13.34 -1.25 14.65
N PRO A 656 14.03 -2.38 14.35
CA PRO A 656 15.21 -2.80 15.11
C PRO A 656 16.25 -1.68 15.20
N HIS A 657 16.62 -1.29 16.44
CA HIS A 657 17.49 -0.16 16.73
C HIS A 657 18.46 -0.49 17.87
N GLY A 658 19.72 -0.08 17.74
CA GLY A 658 20.75 -0.21 18.78
C GLY A 658 22.17 -0.14 18.24
N TYR A 659 23.05 0.51 19.01
CA TYR A 659 24.46 0.75 18.69
C TYR A 659 25.33 -0.44 19.15
N GLU A 660 25.80 -1.22 18.19
CA GLU A 660 26.55 -2.47 18.44
C GLU A 660 27.89 -2.54 17.68
N GLY A 661 28.30 -1.42 17.07
CA GLY A 661 29.49 -1.37 16.23
C GLY A 661 29.32 -2.01 14.86
N ALA A 662 28.09 -2.14 14.38
CA ALA A 662 27.75 -2.75 13.09
C ALA A 662 27.80 -1.77 11.89
N GLY A 663 28.24 -0.54 12.11
CA GLY A 663 28.37 0.49 11.08
C GLY A 663 27.13 1.38 10.91
N PRO A 664 27.20 2.36 9.99
CA PRO A 664 26.19 3.41 9.89
C PRO A 664 24.81 2.98 9.41
N GLU A 665 24.71 1.88 8.68
CA GLU A 665 23.44 1.42 8.08
C GLU A 665 22.86 0.16 8.73
N HIS A 666 23.36 -0.21 9.91
CA HIS A 666 22.92 -1.36 10.70
C HIS A 666 22.76 -0.99 12.17
N THR A 667 22.33 0.23 12.46
CA THR A 667 22.40 0.78 13.82
C THR A 667 21.16 1.57 14.21
N SER A 668 20.69 2.51 13.39
CA SER A 668 19.68 3.48 13.78
C SER A 668 18.46 3.49 12.86
N CYS A 669 17.28 3.34 13.45
CA CYS A 669 16.02 3.62 12.78
C CYS A 669 15.72 5.13 12.64
N ARG A 670 16.66 6.02 13.00
CA ARG A 670 16.53 7.48 12.89
C ARG A 670 15.29 7.99 13.62
N ILE A 671 15.24 7.76 14.92
CA ILE A 671 14.14 8.14 15.84
C ILE A 671 13.76 9.60 15.66
N GLU A 672 14.74 10.48 15.44
CA GLU A 672 14.57 11.92 15.21
C GLU A 672 13.57 12.25 14.09
N ARG A 673 13.47 11.44 13.04
CA ARG A 673 12.54 11.67 11.93
C ARG A 673 11.08 11.45 12.34
N PHE A 674 10.82 10.39 13.10
CA PHE A 674 9.48 10.10 13.63
C PHE A 674 9.07 11.14 14.70
N LEU A 675 9.99 11.57 15.52
CA LEU A 675 9.72 12.60 16.53
C LEU A 675 9.48 13.97 15.91
N GLN A 676 10.19 14.32 14.82
CA GLN A 676 9.95 15.55 14.07
C GLN A 676 8.60 15.57 13.36
N LEU A 677 8.15 14.43 12.85
CA LEU A 677 6.83 14.27 12.21
C LEU A 677 5.68 14.07 13.22
N SER A 678 5.98 14.00 14.51
CA SER A 678 4.94 13.93 15.55
C SER A 678 4.23 15.27 15.70
N SER A 679 2.89 15.23 15.77
CA SER A 679 2.06 16.39 16.10
C SER A 679 2.05 16.72 17.59
N ASP A 680 2.96 16.15 18.37
CA ASP A 680 3.08 16.37 19.82
C ASP A 680 3.43 17.82 20.14
N ARG A 681 2.73 18.40 21.10
CA ARG A 681 2.84 19.80 21.48
C ARG A 681 4.28 20.18 21.91
N PHE A 682 4.72 21.32 21.43
CA PHE A 682 6.03 21.89 21.81
C PHE A 682 5.97 22.50 23.23
N ASN A 683 4.94 23.29 23.50
CA ASN A 683 4.70 23.86 24.85
C ASN A 683 3.90 22.86 25.70
N VAL A 684 4.61 22.08 26.52
CA VAL A 684 4.02 21.03 27.35
C VAL A 684 3.31 21.57 28.59
N THR A 685 3.52 22.83 28.95
CA THR A 685 2.89 23.45 30.13
C THR A 685 1.59 24.16 29.83
N ASP A 686 1.23 24.36 28.54
CA ASP A 686 -0.02 25.01 28.17
C ASP A 686 -1.20 24.02 28.27
N PRO A 687 -2.17 24.26 29.19
CA PRO A 687 -3.33 23.37 29.35
C PRO A 687 -4.33 23.43 28.19
N ASN A 688 -4.27 24.49 27.36
CA ASN A 688 -5.20 24.67 26.25
C ASN A 688 -4.81 23.93 24.98
N VAL A 689 -3.59 23.41 24.89
CA VAL A 689 -3.12 22.67 23.73
C VAL A 689 -3.48 21.20 23.88
N SER A 690 -4.21 20.66 22.92
CA SER A 690 -4.60 19.24 22.87
C SER A 690 -3.38 18.33 22.92
N ASN A 691 -3.47 17.22 23.65
CA ASN A 691 -2.48 16.14 23.65
C ASN A 691 -2.78 15.04 22.62
N ASN A 692 -3.57 15.38 21.60
CA ASN A 692 -3.91 14.45 20.52
C ASN A 692 -2.76 14.38 19.52
N VAL A 693 -1.95 13.33 19.63
CA VAL A 693 -0.82 13.08 18.71
C VAL A 693 -1.27 12.25 17.50
N ASN A 694 -0.59 12.41 16.37
CA ASN A 694 -0.85 11.62 15.16
C ASN A 694 -0.45 10.15 15.32
N TRP A 695 0.61 9.84 16.07
CA TRP A 695 1.10 8.49 16.36
C TRP A 695 1.79 8.37 17.72
N HIS A 696 2.11 7.13 18.11
CA HIS A 696 2.88 6.81 19.30
C HIS A 696 4.30 6.39 18.93
N VAL A 697 5.31 6.88 19.66
CA VAL A 697 6.73 6.50 19.47
C VAL A 697 7.25 5.95 20.79
N VAL A 698 7.62 4.68 20.83
CA VAL A 698 8.04 3.96 22.04
C VAL A 698 9.38 3.24 21.87
N ASN A 699 10.10 3.06 22.97
CA ASN A 699 11.32 2.27 23.06
C ASN A 699 11.26 1.36 24.27
N CYS A 700 10.66 0.18 24.12
CA CYS A 700 10.37 -0.75 25.21
C CYS A 700 11.64 -1.43 25.73
N SER A 701 12.05 -1.11 26.96
CA SER A 701 13.24 -1.66 27.59
C SER A 701 13.03 -3.07 28.19
N THR A 702 11.79 -3.53 28.39
CA THR A 702 11.48 -4.85 28.95
C THR A 702 10.45 -5.63 28.11
N PRO A 703 10.45 -6.96 28.18
CA PRO A 703 9.41 -7.78 27.53
C PRO A 703 7.98 -7.44 27.96
N ALA A 704 7.78 -7.10 29.24
CA ALA A 704 6.45 -6.70 29.74
C ALA A 704 5.97 -5.39 29.09
N GLN A 705 6.83 -4.40 28.95
CA GLN A 705 6.49 -3.16 28.24
C GLN A 705 6.10 -3.42 26.79
N TYR A 706 6.85 -4.27 26.08
CA TYR A 706 6.53 -4.68 24.71
C TYR A 706 5.19 -5.41 24.60
N PHE A 707 4.89 -6.32 25.53
CA PHE A 707 3.60 -7.00 25.63
C PHE A 707 2.47 -5.97 25.82
N HIS A 708 2.61 -5.10 26.80
CA HIS A 708 1.57 -4.12 27.14
C HIS A 708 1.30 -3.13 26.00
N VAL A 709 2.34 -2.66 25.30
CA VAL A 709 2.15 -1.71 24.20
C VAL A 709 1.41 -2.34 23.02
N LEU A 710 1.69 -3.61 22.67
CA LEU A 710 0.97 -4.32 21.61
C LEU A 710 -0.50 -4.55 21.97
N ARG A 711 -0.78 -4.91 23.21
CA ARG A 711 -2.18 -5.02 23.69
C ARG A 711 -2.86 -3.67 23.75
N ARG A 712 -2.17 -2.63 24.24
CA ARG A 712 -2.66 -1.24 24.27
C ARG A 712 -3.10 -0.78 22.88
N GLN A 713 -2.37 -1.14 21.84
CA GLN A 713 -2.68 -0.80 20.45
C GLN A 713 -4.06 -1.30 20.02
N MET A 714 -4.47 -2.47 20.47
CA MET A 714 -5.74 -3.08 20.11
C MET A 714 -6.88 -2.76 21.11
N LYS A 715 -6.55 -2.39 22.35
CA LYS A 715 -7.55 -2.17 23.42
C LYS A 715 -8.05 -0.74 23.55
N ARG A 716 -7.39 0.22 22.90
CA ARG A 716 -7.88 1.60 22.79
C ARG A 716 -9.12 1.65 21.90
N ASN A 717 -10.00 2.61 22.17
CA ASN A 717 -11.21 2.86 21.38
C ASN A 717 -10.96 3.68 20.10
N TYR A 718 -9.72 3.90 19.76
CA TYR A 718 -9.24 4.54 18.56
C TYR A 718 -8.04 3.78 18.00
N ARG A 719 -7.68 4.05 16.76
CA ARG A 719 -6.49 3.50 16.12
C ARG A 719 -5.58 4.64 15.68
N LYS A 720 -4.32 4.60 16.13
CA LYS A 720 -3.23 5.47 15.68
C LYS A 720 -2.00 4.61 15.38
N PRO A 721 -1.15 4.97 14.41
CA PRO A 721 0.07 4.24 14.17
C PRO A 721 0.96 4.16 15.42
N LEU A 722 1.67 3.06 15.56
CA LEU A 722 2.61 2.81 16.65
C LEU A 722 4.01 2.55 16.08
N ILE A 723 4.96 3.39 16.45
CA ILE A 723 6.38 3.27 16.07
C ILE A 723 7.11 2.62 17.26
N VAL A 724 7.57 1.39 17.08
CA VAL A 724 8.34 0.65 18.09
C VAL A 724 9.81 0.71 17.72
N VAL A 725 10.58 1.48 18.49
CA VAL A 725 12.03 1.58 18.38
C VAL A 725 12.67 0.38 19.06
N GLY A 726 13.33 -0.48 18.29
CA GLY A 726 13.83 -1.76 18.81
C GLY A 726 12.75 -2.85 18.84
N PRO A 727 12.99 -4.00 19.55
CA PRO A 727 14.28 -4.38 20.14
C PRO A 727 15.26 -4.93 19.07
N LYS A 728 16.56 -4.88 19.38
CA LYS A 728 17.63 -5.49 18.61
C LYS A 728 18.47 -6.38 19.53
N ARG A 729 19.69 -5.96 19.96
CA ARG A 729 20.51 -6.71 20.94
C ARG A 729 19.84 -6.82 22.31
N LEU A 730 18.90 -5.97 22.63
CA LEU A 730 18.13 -5.99 23.86
C LEU A 730 17.53 -7.39 24.14
N THR A 731 17.11 -8.11 23.09
CA THR A 731 16.60 -9.49 23.17
C THR A 731 17.61 -10.51 23.71
N ARG A 732 18.90 -10.17 23.74
CA ARG A 732 20.01 -11.03 24.16
C ARG A 732 20.62 -10.62 25.50
N ILE A 733 20.15 -9.54 26.13
CA ILE A 733 20.64 -9.09 27.43
C ILE A 733 19.98 -9.95 28.52
N PRO A 734 20.77 -10.68 29.35
CA PRO A 734 20.22 -11.59 30.36
C PRO A 734 19.31 -10.92 31.40
N LYS A 735 19.53 -9.62 31.67
CA LYS A 735 18.71 -8.82 32.59
C LYS A 735 17.46 -8.24 31.96
N ALA A 736 17.36 -8.23 30.63
CA ALA A 736 16.21 -7.70 29.89
C ALA A 736 15.12 -8.80 29.78
N VAL A 737 14.59 -9.23 30.91
CA VAL A 737 13.54 -10.24 31.06
C VAL A 737 12.45 -9.71 31.97
N SER A 738 11.29 -10.35 31.95
CA SER A 738 10.16 -10.04 32.84
C SER A 738 9.63 -11.32 33.51
N ASP A 739 9.00 -11.18 34.66
CA ASP A 739 8.33 -12.27 35.33
C ASP A 739 6.82 -12.27 34.96
N LEU A 740 6.14 -13.39 35.13
CA LEU A 740 4.74 -13.52 34.69
C LEU A 740 3.81 -12.48 35.37
N ASP A 741 4.16 -12.07 36.59
CA ASP A 741 3.39 -11.09 37.36
C ASP A 741 3.46 -9.67 36.69
N ASP A 742 4.51 -9.38 35.92
CA ASP A 742 4.64 -8.14 35.16
C ASP A 742 3.63 -8.03 34.00
N PHE A 743 3.00 -9.12 33.64
CA PHE A 743 1.96 -9.21 32.57
C PHE A 743 0.54 -9.35 33.15
N ALA A 744 0.40 -9.42 34.48
CA ALA A 744 -0.84 -9.75 35.19
C ALA A 744 -1.86 -8.57 35.14
N PRO A 745 -3.15 -8.81 35.54
CA PRO A 745 -4.10 -7.74 35.73
C PRO A 745 -3.63 -6.73 36.75
N GLY A 746 -3.84 -5.47 36.43
CA GLY A 746 -3.37 -4.33 37.23
C GLY A 746 -2.02 -3.81 36.77
N THR A 747 -1.31 -4.53 35.90
CA THR A 747 -0.13 -4.00 35.20
C THR A 747 -0.52 -3.42 33.85
N SER A 748 0.25 -2.46 33.38
CA SER A 748 0.01 -1.75 32.11
C SER A 748 1.31 -1.20 31.55
N PHE A 749 1.27 -0.74 30.31
CA PHE A 749 2.38 0.01 29.75
C PHE A 749 2.65 1.26 30.56
N GLN A 750 3.91 1.42 31.01
CA GLN A 750 4.40 2.59 31.76
C GLN A 750 5.23 3.47 30.84
N PRO A 751 4.83 4.72 30.56
CA PRO A 751 5.61 5.65 29.72
C PRO A 751 6.97 6.00 30.32
N VAL A 752 7.06 5.99 31.66
CA VAL A 752 8.29 6.24 32.42
C VAL A 752 8.42 5.19 33.52
N ILE A 753 9.61 4.62 33.67
CA ILE A 753 9.91 3.65 34.73
C ILE A 753 10.94 4.22 35.70
N SER A 754 10.54 4.26 36.99
CA SER A 754 11.37 4.75 38.11
C SER A 754 12.61 3.90 38.35
N ASP A 755 13.64 4.50 38.91
CA ASP A 755 14.77 3.77 39.51
C ASP A 755 14.37 3.23 40.89
N MET A 756 14.41 1.92 41.04
CA MET A 756 14.01 1.23 42.28
C MET A 756 15.18 1.04 43.29
N GLU A 757 16.40 1.24 42.79
CA GLU A 757 17.62 1.02 43.61
C GLU A 757 18.15 2.32 44.22
N ALA A 758 18.00 3.45 43.54
CA ALA A 758 18.56 4.73 43.94
C ALA A 758 17.93 5.30 45.22
N ASN A 759 18.77 5.78 46.13
CA ASN A 759 18.33 6.50 47.32
C ASN A 759 17.90 7.93 46.94
N LYS A 760 16.62 8.17 46.88
CA LYS A 760 15.99 9.39 46.35
C LYS A 760 16.45 10.69 47.03
N LEU A 761 16.88 10.64 48.30
CA LEU A 761 17.31 11.80 49.06
C LEU A 761 18.79 12.15 48.84
N SER A 762 19.61 11.19 48.41
CA SER A 762 21.05 11.41 48.23
C SER A 762 21.47 11.58 46.76
N VAL A 763 20.57 11.29 45.80
CA VAL A 763 20.82 11.43 44.37
C VAL A 763 21.17 12.88 44.02
N ARG A 764 22.28 13.05 43.35
CA ARG A 764 22.81 14.34 42.84
C ARG A 764 22.57 14.53 41.35
N ARG A 765 22.55 13.43 40.60
CA ARG A 765 22.32 13.42 39.16
C ARG A 765 21.19 12.48 38.81
N VAL A 766 20.25 12.96 37.99
CA VAL A 766 19.17 12.15 37.37
C VAL A 766 19.50 11.99 35.89
N ILE A 767 19.60 10.76 35.43
CA ILE A 767 19.83 10.40 34.02
C ILE A 767 18.58 9.83 33.44
N PHE A 768 18.03 10.49 32.43
CA PHE A 768 16.95 9.96 31.59
C PHE A 768 17.57 9.16 30.45
N VAL A 769 17.13 7.93 30.23
CA VAL A 769 17.69 6.99 29.27
C VAL A 769 16.62 6.07 28.70
N SER A 770 16.83 5.51 27.51
CA SER A 770 15.90 4.58 26.87
C SER A 770 16.60 3.32 26.34
N GLY A 771 15.83 2.25 26.17
CA GLY A 771 16.25 1.04 25.50
C GLY A 771 17.43 0.32 26.15
N LYS A 772 18.33 -0.18 25.30
CA LYS A 772 19.47 -1.03 25.67
C LYS A 772 20.47 -0.30 26.58
N LEU A 773 20.71 0.99 26.35
CA LEU A 773 21.70 1.78 27.09
C LEU A 773 21.45 1.78 28.60
N TYR A 774 20.18 1.68 29.02
CA TYR A 774 19.82 1.56 30.42
C TYR A 774 20.59 0.43 31.14
N TYR A 775 20.63 -0.76 30.53
CA TYR A 775 21.30 -1.93 31.14
C TYR A 775 22.81 -1.77 31.21
N GLU A 776 23.39 -1.12 30.23
CA GLU A 776 24.82 -0.81 30.20
C GLU A 776 25.19 0.23 31.27
N LEU A 777 24.39 1.29 31.41
CA LEU A 777 24.57 2.27 32.48
C LEU A 777 24.31 1.67 33.87
N LEU A 778 23.38 0.75 34.01
CA LEU A 778 23.12 0.05 35.27
C LEU A 778 24.34 -0.76 35.72
N GLU A 779 25.05 -1.40 34.79
CA GLU A 779 26.29 -2.13 35.08
C GLU A 779 27.44 -1.19 35.42
N GLU A 780 27.59 -0.10 34.70
CA GLU A 780 28.63 0.92 34.99
C GLU A 780 28.37 1.63 36.30
N ARG A 781 27.12 1.94 36.64
CA ARG A 781 26.74 2.51 37.93
C ARG A 781 27.17 1.63 39.12
N ALA A 782 26.90 0.32 38.96
CA ALA A 782 27.30 -0.67 39.98
C ALA A 782 28.84 -0.78 40.12
N LYS A 783 29.56 -0.82 38.98
CA LYS A 783 31.05 -0.87 39.01
C LYS A 783 31.68 0.38 39.65
N LYS A 784 31.03 1.54 39.51
CA LYS A 784 31.51 2.81 40.09
C LYS A 784 30.96 3.09 41.49
N GLU A 785 30.15 2.20 42.05
CA GLU A 785 29.49 2.31 43.35
C GLU A 785 28.68 3.62 43.54
N MET A 786 27.98 4.06 42.45
CA MET A 786 27.29 5.36 42.40
C MET A 786 25.78 5.25 42.56
N VAL A 787 25.24 4.17 43.11
CA VAL A 787 23.78 3.91 43.23
C VAL A 787 23.09 5.01 44.07
N ASP A 788 23.77 5.51 45.12
CA ASP A 788 23.24 6.57 45.99
C ASP A 788 23.40 7.98 45.41
N GLN A 789 24.14 8.15 44.30
CA GLN A 789 24.45 9.48 43.75
C GLN A 789 23.79 9.72 42.41
N VAL A 790 23.49 8.67 41.65
CA VAL A 790 22.94 8.74 40.29
C VAL A 790 21.71 7.87 40.14
N ALA A 791 20.60 8.45 39.76
CA ALA A 791 19.39 7.73 39.39
C ALA A 791 19.28 7.53 37.87
N LEU A 792 18.78 6.37 37.45
CA LEU A 792 18.56 6.02 36.05
C LEU A 792 17.06 5.88 35.78
N ILE A 793 16.47 6.86 35.11
CA ILE A 793 15.05 6.92 34.80
C ILE A 793 14.85 6.45 33.35
N ARG A 794 14.04 5.40 33.16
CA ARG A 794 13.74 4.88 31.82
C ARG A 794 12.58 5.62 31.20
N VAL A 795 12.78 6.19 30.00
CA VAL A 795 11.71 6.79 29.21
C VAL A 795 11.34 5.78 28.12
N GLU A 796 10.17 5.18 28.26
CA GLU A 796 9.65 4.09 27.38
C GLU A 796 8.81 4.63 26.24
N GLU A 797 8.16 5.80 26.40
CA GLU A 797 7.37 6.50 25.39
C GLU A 797 7.88 7.92 25.22
N TYR A 798 8.24 8.27 23.97
CA TYR A 798 8.68 9.63 23.64
C TYR A 798 7.49 10.52 23.26
N SER A 799 6.60 10.00 22.43
CA SER A 799 5.37 10.66 21.96
C SER A 799 4.17 9.73 22.13
N PRO A 800 3.04 10.18 22.74
CA PRO A 800 2.88 11.48 23.39
C PRO A 800 3.89 11.69 24.53
N PHE A 801 4.39 12.90 24.66
CA PHE A 801 5.38 13.23 25.69
C PHE A 801 4.79 13.00 27.09
N PRO A 802 5.38 12.15 27.93
CA PRO A 802 4.81 11.70 29.21
C PRO A 802 5.07 12.72 30.32
N LYS A 803 4.46 13.90 30.19
CA LYS A 803 4.69 15.06 31.06
C LYS A 803 4.46 14.74 32.53
N GLU A 804 3.29 14.22 32.87
CA GLU A 804 2.85 13.97 34.24
C GLU A 804 3.76 12.94 34.94
N ASP A 805 4.15 11.89 34.21
CA ASP A 805 5.06 10.87 34.73
C ASP A 805 6.46 11.42 34.98
N LEU A 806 6.97 12.26 34.07
CA LEU A 806 8.29 12.88 34.20
C LEU A 806 8.34 13.94 35.32
N GLU A 807 7.31 14.78 35.47
CA GLU A 807 7.17 15.70 36.60
C GLU A 807 7.16 14.95 37.94
N ALA A 808 6.41 13.86 38.01
CA ALA A 808 6.35 13.01 39.19
C ALA A 808 7.72 12.36 39.48
N GLU A 809 8.46 11.94 38.47
CA GLU A 809 9.81 11.40 38.63
C GLU A 809 10.82 12.46 39.10
N ILE A 810 10.86 13.61 38.47
CA ILE A 810 11.76 14.70 38.82
C ILE A 810 11.58 15.10 40.31
N SER A 811 10.33 15.18 40.78
CA SER A 811 9.98 15.56 42.15
C SER A 811 10.49 14.57 43.22
N LYS A 812 10.82 13.34 42.86
CA LYS A 812 11.35 12.32 43.79
C LYS A 812 12.80 12.58 44.21
N TYR A 813 13.52 13.45 43.50
CA TYR A 813 14.96 13.68 43.68
C TYR A 813 15.24 15.14 44.09
N PRO A 814 14.87 15.58 45.31
CA PRO A 814 14.95 16.98 45.72
C PRO A 814 16.40 17.49 45.86
N SER A 815 17.38 16.58 46.04
CA SER A 815 18.79 16.91 46.13
C SER A 815 19.54 16.92 44.79
N ALA A 816 18.84 16.58 43.70
CA ALA A 816 19.44 16.52 42.37
C ALA A 816 19.80 17.91 41.88
N SER A 817 21.07 18.09 41.53
CA SER A 817 21.61 19.34 40.96
C SER A 817 21.92 19.21 39.46
N GLU A 818 21.89 18.00 38.92
CA GLU A 818 22.17 17.71 37.52
C GLU A 818 21.12 16.80 36.93
N PHE A 819 20.62 17.19 35.76
CA PHE A 819 19.68 16.43 34.94
C PHE A 819 20.30 16.16 33.57
N VAL A 820 20.33 14.90 33.15
CA VAL A 820 21.02 14.45 31.95
C VAL A 820 20.08 13.65 31.08
N TRP A 821 20.05 13.96 29.79
CA TRP A 821 19.58 13.04 28.78
C TRP A 821 20.76 12.24 28.22
N CYS A 822 20.73 10.93 28.38
CA CYS A 822 21.79 10.04 27.91
C CYS A 822 21.25 9.14 26.79
N GLN A 823 21.88 9.22 25.62
CA GLN A 823 21.48 8.41 24.44
C GLN A 823 22.69 7.82 23.74
N GLU A 824 22.46 6.76 22.94
CA GLU A 824 23.51 6.13 22.13
C GLU A 824 23.80 6.91 20.85
N GLU A 825 22.81 7.63 20.34
CA GLU A 825 22.80 8.35 19.07
C GLU A 825 23.70 9.59 19.15
N THR A 826 24.03 10.11 17.98
CA THR A 826 24.71 11.40 17.85
C THR A 826 23.83 12.53 18.36
N GLN A 827 24.42 13.67 18.75
CA GLN A 827 23.68 14.81 19.28
C GLN A 827 22.65 15.38 18.29
N ASN A 828 22.92 15.29 16.98
CA ASN A 828 21.98 15.71 15.94
C ASN A 828 20.96 14.62 15.54
N GLY A 829 21.03 13.45 16.18
CA GLY A 829 20.09 12.33 15.97
C GLY A 829 19.41 11.91 17.27
N GLY A 830 18.64 10.83 17.22
CA GLY A 830 17.93 10.28 18.36
C GLY A 830 16.85 11.21 18.91
N ALA A 831 16.61 11.12 20.22
CA ALA A 831 15.54 11.86 20.87
C ALA A 831 15.96 13.21 21.47
N TRP A 832 17.25 13.57 21.44
CA TRP A 832 17.79 14.74 22.14
C TRP A 832 16.99 16.02 21.91
N TYR A 833 16.85 16.49 20.66
CA TYR A 833 16.15 17.75 20.38
C TYR A 833 14.68 17.74 20.78
N PHE A 834 14.03 16.61 20.68
CA PHE A 834 12.64 16.46 21.11
C PHE A 834 12.52 16.53 22.65
N MET A 835 13.39 15.83 23.36
CA MET A 835 13.39 15.74 24.82
C MET A 835 13.94 17.01 25.49
N GLU A 836 15.01 17.61 24.95
CA GLU A 836 15.59 18.83 25.49
C GLU A 836 14.57 19.96 25.61
N SER A 837 13.88 20.24 24.53
CA SER A 837 12.90 21.33 24.45
C SER A 837 11.74 21.17 25.43
N ARG A 838 11.36 19.93 25.74
CA ARG A 838 10.22 19.60 26.61
C ARG A 838 10.63 19.41 28.07
N LEU A 839 11.69 18.65 28.35
CA LEU A 839 12.17 18.44 29.70
C LEU A 839 12.63 19.73 30.36
N ASN A 840 13.29 20.64 29.64
CA ASN A 840 13.68 21.94 30.19
C ASN A 840 12.50 22.78 30.69
N GLN A 841 11.26 22.50 30.24
CA GLN A 841 10.06 23.18 30.77
C GLN A 841 9.58 22.57 32.08
N LEU A 842 10.02 21.37 32.45
CA LEU A 842 9.64 20.64 33.65
C LEU A 842 10.70 20.79 34.76
N LEU A 843 11.96 21.08 34.40
CA LEU A 843 13.04 21.21 35.34
C LEU A 843 12.89 22.50 36.16
N PRO A 844 13.35 22.51 37.45
CA PRO A 844 13.46 23.75 38.21
C PRO A 844 14.28 24.80 37.44
N SER A 845 13.85 26.06 37.49
CA SER A 845 14.38 27.16 36.65
C SER A 845 15.90 27.37 36.67
N GLN A 846 16.56 26.95 37.77
CA GLN A 846 18.01 27.03 37.93
C GLN A 846 18.78 25.89 37.22
N HIS A 847 18.09 24.87 36.71
CA HIS A 847 18.70 23.71 36.07
C HIS A 847 18.38 23.67 34.58
N LYS A 848 19.31 23.12 33.81
CA LYS A 848 19.13 22.80 32.39
C LYS A 848 19.51 21.37 32.15
N LEU A 849 18.80 20.74 31.24
CA LEU A 849 19.12 19.40 30.78
C LEU A 849 20.48 19.38 30.08
N LYS A 850 21.34 18.46 30.46
CA LYS A 850 22.64 18.22 29.82
C LYS A 850 22.53 17.04 28.86
N TYR A 851 23.26 17.12 27.76
CA TYR A 851 23.44 16.02 26.82
C TYR A 851 24.64 15.15 27.22
N VAL A 852 24.45 13.83 27.14
CA VAL A 852 25.53 12.83 27.16
C VAL A 852 25.26 11.83 26.05
N GLY A 853 26.17 11.70 25.11
CA GLY A 853 26.04 10.85 23.94
C GLY A 853 27.15 11.12 22.93
N ARG A 854 27.00 10.60 21.72
CA ARG A 854 28.00 10.79 20.65
C ARG A 854 28.00 12.23 20.14
N ALA A 855 29.14 12.70 19.68
CA ALA A 855 29.26 14.00 19.01
C ALA A 855 28.39 14.06 17.73
N THR A 856 28.06 15.27 17.29
CA THR A 856 27.35 15.52 16.03
C THR A 856 28.11 14.89 14.87
N CYS A 857 27.40 14.12 14.04
CA CYS A 857 27.93 13.46 12.86
C CYS A 857 26.86 13.35 11.77
N ALA A 858 27.28 13.43 10.51
CA ALA A 858 26.37 13.26 9.36
C ALA A 858 25.88 11.81 9.23
N ALA A 859 26.70 10.83 9.59
CA ALA A 859 26.33 9.43 9.66
C ALA A 859 25.84 9.07 11.08
N PRO A 860 24.86 8.18 11.23
CA PRO A 860 24.31 7.84 12.55
C PRO A 860 25.31 7.11 13.45
N ALA A 861 26.27 6.35 12.89
CA ALA A 861 27.22 5.56 13.66
C ALA A 861 28.58 5.43 12.94
N ASN A 862 29.60 5.08 13.70
CA ASN A 862 30.95 4.79 13.16
C ASN A 862 31.00 3.41 12.48
N GLY A 863 31.66 3.34 11.30
CA GLY A 863 32.02 2.09 10.64
C GLY A 863 33.30 1.46 11.21
N ILE A 864 34.04 2.17 12.05
CA ILE A 864 35.29 1.71 12.66
C ILE A 864 34.99 1.24 14.08
N TYR A 865 35.07 -0.08 14.31
CA TYR A 865 34.69 -0.71 15.59
C TYR A 865 35.47 -0.15 16.81
N VAL A 866 36.79 0.10 16.67
CA VAL A 866 37.58 0.68 17.76
C VAL A 866 37.11 2.10 18.16
N LYS A 867 36.69 2.91 17.18
CA LYS A 867 36.10 4.22 17.46
C LYS A 867 34.76 4.09 18.15
N HIS A 868 33.91 3.15 17.71
CA HIS A 868 32.66 2.86 18.40
C HIS A 868 32.88 2.51 19.88
N LEU A 869 33.85 1.64 20.19
CA LEU A 869 34.16 1.29 21.58
C LEU A 869 34.68 2.48 22.39
N ALA A 870 35.49 3.35 21.77
CA ALA A 870 35.99 4.56 22.43
C ALA A 870 34.85 5.54 22.77
N GLU A 871 33.94 5.77 21.82
CA GLU A 871 32.76 6.60 22.04
C GLU A 871 31.81 6.01 23.09
N GLN A 872 31.59 4.70 23.07
CA GLN A 872 30.77 4.03 24.07
C GLN A 872 31.35 4.18 25.47
N LYS A 873 32.67 4.03 25.58
CA LYS A 873 33.39 4.27 26.86
C LYS A 873 33.27 5.71 27.31
N GLN A 874 33.40 6.68 26.42
CA GLN A 874 33.21 8.10 26.70
C GLN A 874 31.82 8.38 27.26
N ILE A 875 30.76 7.84 26.67
CA ILE A 875 29.38 7.97 27.17
C ILE A 875 29.29 7.50 28.62
N TYR A 876 29.87 6.33 28.94
CA TYR A 876 29.85 5.80 30.31
C TYR A 876 30.64 6.70 31.27
N GLU A 877 31.78 7.24 30.86
CA GLU A 877 32.59 8.11 31.68
C GLU A 877 31.83 9.43 31.96
N GLU A 878 31.26 10.07 30.93
CA GLU A 878 30.52 11.34 31.06
C GLU A 878 29.22 11.18 31.85
N ALA A 879 28.50 10.05 31.69
CA ALA A 879 27.29 9.78 32.44
C ALA A 879 27.53 9.80 33.97
N PHE A 880 28.67 9.34 34.43
CA PHE A 880 28.99 9.21 35.86
C PHE A 880 30.05 10.21 36.39
N THR A 881 30.50 11.15 35.55
CA THR A 881 31.38 12.24 36.03
C THR A 881 30.56 13.39 36.56
N LEU A 882 30.39 13.46 37.87
CA LEU A 882 29.66 14.56 38.54
C LEU A 882 30.49 15.87 38.50
N SER A 883 29.80 17.00 38.28
CA SER A 883 30.47 18.29 38.41
C SER A 883 30.94 18.51 39.86
N SER A 884 32.18 18.95 40.07
CA SER A 884 32.69 19.29 41.38
C SER A 884 31.87 20.44 41.97
N ILE A 885 31.44 20.31 43.21
CA ILE A 885 30.78 21.40 43.93
C ILE A 885 31.85 22.48 44.14
N GLN A 886 31.81 23.56 43.36
CA GLN A 886 32.52 24.78 43.75
C GLN A 886 31.81 25.34 44.97
N HIS A 887 32.32 25.00 46.17
CA HIS A 887 32.05 25.80 47.37
C HIS A 887 32.70 27.18 47.18
N SER A 888 31.92 28.14 46.71
CA SER A 888 32.29 29.54 46.86
C SER A 888 32.19 29.89 48.35
N PHE A 889 33.26 29.64 49.09
CA PHE A 889 33.44 30.30 50.36
C PHE A 889 33.62 31.78 50.04
N LEU A 890 32.57 32.56 50.18
CA LEU A 890 32.67 33.99 50.35
C LEU A 890 33.28 34.25 51.73
N PHE A 891 34.61 34.47 51.79
CA PHE A 891 35.20 35.14 52.87
C PHE A 891 34.95 36.66 52.70
N HIS A 892 34.24 37.26 53.66
CA HIS A 892 34.23 38.69 53.92
C HIS A 892 35.41 39.03 54.73
#